data_15271030233ebeb4306f8b5e1707a210
#
_entry.id   15271030233ebeb4306f8b5e1707a210
#
_cell.length_a   1.000
_cell.length_b   1.000
_cell.length_c   1.000
_cell.angle_alpha   90.00
_cell.angle_beta   90.00
_cell.angle_gamma   90.00
#
_symmetry.space_group_name_H-M   'P 1'
#
loop_
_entity.id
_entity.type
_entity.pdbx_description
1 polymer ?
#
loop_
_entity_poly.entity_id
_entity_poly.type
_entity_poly.pdbx_seq_one_letter_code
_entity_poly.pdbx_strand_id
1 'polypeptide(L)'
;MRRRNLYITFTLDRNKRKSKSLRIAKSSISPGPNSRHTYYYLPPSAQPFYSTSSKFADSIVYCTQKLADHIQSKLTTHTKEQSFEKDKAVEISGNIKVATFMDDEETANNEFEFRPSSSKTSQQTSNGGHKEVKHAKTSSIANRSKSPSAFIEKLSNFARGKYRGSLNEKNSSANTLENKLRKDIIKEIQKCKESGSTRLDFNSASIESIPPVIGDLYGQISELFLYKNKLSTLPAEIGHLTNLKILGLSENNLTSLPDTLSQLQKLETLDLRHNKFSEHIPAVIYKITSLEKLWLRYNHIKNVSKDIKNLINLRMIDLRNNNISELPSEIGCLSSMTICLLSSNHIKYLPEEIGDCSKLSQLDLQQNELRQLPMSIGNLNLLTRLAIRYNQLIDLPESLKNCTKLEEFIVENNKLHSLPDGLLASLPLLKTINVSRNMLTAFPQGGPNQFEAAVSISFEHNQISKIPFGMFSKATGLTKLNLKDNELSSLPLDFGTWSSLTELNISNNNLSTFPEDVDKLVNLEVLVISTNALKRLPPQIGNLRKLRELDVEENELDSIPTELGYLTNLTKLWLQSNKLTSLPATIGNLQNLTEFRVGENMLTFIPKEIGHMGKLKSLYLNDNSYLHNLPFELALCSSLEIMSIERCPLSAIPHDIVEGGPSLVIQYLKTQGPYRAAMYLH
;
A
#
# COMPACT_ATOMS: atom_id res chain seq x y z
N MET A 1 14.54 7.67 26.00
CA MET A 1 13.94 6.40 25.52
C MET A 1 12.74 6.06 26.41
N ARG A 2 11.54 6.46 26.07
CA ARG A 2 10.29 6.07 26.73
C ARG A 2 9.78 4.80 26.06
N ARG A 3 9.61 3.74 26.85
CA ARG A 3 9.11 2.44 26.38
C ARG A 3 7.62 2.59 26.00
N ARG A 4 7.25 2.31 24.75
CA ARG A 4 5.85 2.18 24.33
C ARG A 4 5.36 0.78 24.72
N ASN A 5 4.32 0.71 25.52
CA ASN A 5 3.65 -0.55 25.87
C ASN A 5 2.53 -0.81 24.85
N LEU A 6 2.57 -1.97 24.23
CA LEU A 6 1.53 -2.44 23.32
C LEU A 6 0.48 -3.24 24.11
N TYR A 7 -0.77 -2.82 24.10
CA TYR A 7 -1.89 -3.53 24.71
C TYR A 7 -2.78 -4.16 23.62
N ILE A 8 -3.12 -5.43 23.80
CA ILE A 8 -4.01 -6.15 22.90
C ILE A 8 -5.31 -6.43 23.66
N THR A 9 -6.43 -5.92 23.17
CA THR A 9 -7.75 -6.11 23.79
C THR A 9 -8.62 -7.03 22.93
N PHE A 10 -9.19 -8.05 23.55
CA PHE A 10 -10.13 -8.97 22.90
C PHE A 10 -11.55 -8.68 23.38
N THR A 11 -12.45 -8.34 22.47
CA THR A 11 -13.90 -8.20 22.75
C THR A 11 -14.67 -9.34 22.11
N LEU A 12 -15.46 -10.06 22.93
CA LEU A 12 -16.39 -11.10 22.49
C LEU A 12 -17.82 -10.51 22.49
N ASP A 13 -18.36 -10.21 21.32
CA ASP A 13 -19.74 -9.79 21.15
C ASP A 13 -20.66 -11.02 21.09
N ARG A 14 -21.56 -11.18 22.07
CA ARG A 14 -22.44 -12.34 22.20
C ARG A 14 -23.70 -12.32 21.33
N ASN A 15 -24.00 -11.21 20.63
CA ASN A 15 -25.32 -11.02 20.00
C ASN A 15 -25.37 -11.11 18.47
N LYS A 16 -24.32 -11.49 17.77
CA LYS A 16 -24.39 -11.68 16.30
C LYS A 16 -24.02 -13.11 15.90
N ARG A 17 -25.03 -13.91 15.66
CA ARG A 17 -24.91 -15.16 14.88
C ARG A 17 -24.68 -14.79 13.41
N LYS A 18 -23.44 -14.66 12.99
CA LYS A 18 -22.82 -14.82 11.66
C LYS A 18 -21.70 -13.77 11.50
N SER A 19 -20.49 -14.27 11.26
CA SER A 19 -19.20 -13.55 11.10
C SER A 19 -18.54 -13.11 12.43
N LYS A 20 -17.54 -13.89 12.89
CA LYS A 20 -16.60 -13.48 13.94
C LYS A 20 -15.46 -12.71 13.29
N SER A 21 -15.44 -11.39 13.44
CA SER A 21 -14.26 -10.57 13.13
C SER A 21 -13.57 -10.14 14.42
N LEU A 22 -12.27 -10.37 14.50
CA LEU A 22 -11.42 -9.86 15.57
C LEU A 22 -11.00 -8.45 15.19
N ARG A 23 -11.29 -7.45 16.03
CA ARG A 23 -10.72 -6.09 15.86
C ARG A 23 -9.66 -5.88 16.94
N ILE A 24 -8.46 -5.50 16.51
CA ILE A 24 -7.38 -5.08 17.41
C ILE A 24 -7.42 -3.56 17.44
N ALA A 25 -7.69 -2.98 18.60
CA ALA A 25 -7.63 -1.54 18.80
C ALA A 25 -6.42 -1.18 19.68
N LYS A 26 -5.68 -0.18 19.30
CA LYS A 26 -4.72 0.47 20.19
C LYS A 26 -5.50 1.44 21.07
N SER A 27 -5.64 1.15 22.36
CA SER A 27 -6.13 2.11 23.34
C SER A 27 -5.36 2.00 24.63
N SER A 28 -5.06 3.11 25.27
CA SER A 28 -4.50 3.19 26.61
C SER A 28 -5.67 3.31 27.59
N ILE A 29 -6.11 2.22 28.20
CA ILE A 29 -7.14 2.26 29.26
C ILE A 29 -6.66 1.45 30.46
N SER A 30 -6.68 2.05 31.63
CA SER A 30 -6.50 1.37 32.92
C SER A 30 -7.83 0.80 33.42
N PRO A 31 -7.86 -0.38 34.11
CA PRO A 31 -9.09 -1.04 34.49
C PRO A 31 -9.72 -0.44 35.74
N GLY A 32 -11.01 -0.17 35.70
CA GLY A 32 -11.85 0.02 36.87
C GLY A 32 -12.33 -1.35 37.43
N PRO A 33 -12.76 -1.44 38.66
CA PRO A 33 -12.88 -2.70 39.42
C PRO A 33 -13.99 -3.67 39.01
N ASN A 34 -14.82 -3.40 38.00
CA ASN A 34 -15.95 -4.24 37.62
C ASN A 34 -16.13 -4.57 36.14
N SER A 35 -15.12 -4.35 35.31
CA SER A 35 -15.18 -4.81 33.92
C SER A 35 -14.53 -6.19 33.75
N ARG A 36 -15.27 -7.14 33.15
CA ARG A 36 -14.75 -8.48 32.82
C ARG A 36 -13.72 -8.42 31.68
N HIS A 37 -12.61 -7.70 31.89
CA HIS A 37 -11.50 -7.62 30.94
C HIS A 37 -10.28 -8.29 31.58
N THR A 38 -9.70 -9.26 30.90
CA THR A 38 -8.49 -9.95 31.36
C THR A 38 -7.30 -9.38 30.56
N TYR A 39 -6.36 -8.79 31.28
CA TYR A 39 -5.11 -8.22 30.71
C TYR A 39 -3.96 -9.20 30.94
N TYR A 40 -3.11 -9.37 29.93
CA TYR A 40 -1.88 -10.14 30.04
C TYR A 40 -0.68 -9.22 29.82
N TYR A 41 0.22 -9.25 30.77
CA TYR A 41 1.48 -8.52 30.77
C TYR A 41 2.58 -9.43 30.20
N LEU A 42 3.35 -8.94 29.23
CA LEU A 42 4.57 -9.62 28.77
C LEU A 42 5.74 -9.09 29.58
N PRO A 43 6.55 -9.96 30.24
CA PRO A 43 7.68 -9.51 31.04
C PRO A 43 8.82 -8.95 30.19
N PRO A 44 9.62 -8.00 30.74
CA PRO A 44 10.65 -7.25 29.99
C PRO A 44 11.99 -8.02 29.98
N SER A 45 12.07 -9.18 29.32
CA SER A 45 13.31 -9.90 29.14
C SER A 45 13.45 -10.46 27.73
N ALA A 46 13.61 -9.57 26.75
CA ALA A 46 14.18 -9.90 25.46
C ALA A 46 14.90 -8.65 24.95
N GLN A 47 16.22 -8.63 25.10
CA GLN A 47 17.04 -7.63 24.42
C GLN A 47 17.03 -7.91 22.91
N PRO A 48 16.94 -6.88 22.06
CA PRO A 48 16.91 -7.07 20.63
C PRO A 48 18.31 -7.28 20.06
N PHE A 49 18.57 -8.47 19.53
CA PHE A 49 19.58 -8.63 18.48
C PHE A 49 18.89 -8.40 17.12
N TYR A 50 19.41 -7.44 16.37
CA TYR A 50 18.98 -7.16 15.01
C TYR A 50 19.27 -8.34 14.10
N SER A 51 18.24 -9.04 13.62
CA SER A 51 18.29 -9.82 12.38
C SER A 51 16.88 -10.13 11.89
N THR A 52 16.59 -9.63 10.69
CA THR A 52 15.55 -10.02 9.71
C THR A 52 14.08 -9.96 10.12
N SER A 53 13.29 -9.23 9.35
CA SER A 53 11.84 -9.04 9.46
C SER A 53 11.02 -10.34 9.49
N SER A 54 11.53 -11.46 8.97
CA SER A 54 10.86 -12.76 9.02
C SER A 54 10.80 -13.33 10.43
N LYS A 55 11.87 -13.22 11.22
CA LYS A 55 11.89 -13.74 12.59
C LYS A 55 11.01 -12.98 13.55
N PHE A 56 10.69 -11.72 13.26
CA PHE A 56 9.75 -10.94 14.07
C PHE A 56 8.31 -11.38 13.81
N ALA A 57 7.96 -11.64 12.56
CA ALA A 57 6.65 -12.20 12.18
C ALA A 57 6.46 -13.62 12.75
N ASP A 58 7.48 -14.47 12.66
CA ASP A 58 7.46 -15.83 13.23
C ASP A 58 7.38 -15.82 14.76
N SER A 59 8.04 -14.86 15.43
CA SER A 59 7.93 -14.70 16.89
C SER A 59 6.53 -14.23 17.32
N ILE A 60 5.88 -13.37 16.54
CA ILE A 60 4.48 -12.96 16.81
C ILE A 60 3.53 -14.13 16.60
N VAL A 61 3.69 -14.90 15.52
CA VAL A 61 2.89 -16.10 15.26
C VAL A 61 3.09 -17.14 16.36
N TYR A 62 4.33 -17.39 16.80
CA TYR A 62 4.62 -18.31 17.91
C TYR A 62 4.05 -17.84 19.25
N CYS A 63 4.14 -16.56 19.58
CA CYS A 63 3.54 -16.00 20.79
C CYS A 63 2.02 -16.00 20.76
N THR A 64 1.39 -15.74 19.62
CA THR A 64 -0.06 -15.81 19.46
C THR A 64 -0.57 -17.24 19.54
N GLN A 65 0.16 -18.21 18.99
CA GLN A 65 -0.18 -19.63 19.11
C GLN A 65 -0.09 -20.11 20.55
N LYS A 66 0.99 -19.82 21.28
CA LYS A 66 1.12 -20.13 22.71
C LYS A 66 0.05 -19.49 23.59
N LEU A 67 -0.36 -18.25 23.26
CA LEU A 67 -1.43 -17.57 23.98
C LEU A 67 -2.79 -18.22 23.72
N ALA A 68 -3.04 -18.62 22.47
CA ALA A 68 -4.26 -19.36 22.11
C ALA A 68 -4.33 -20.72 22.84
N ASP A 69 -3.22 -21.47 22.87
CA ASP A 69 -3.11 -22.76 23.56
C ASP A 69 -3.31 -22.61 25.08
N HIS A 70 -2.76 -21.53 25.68
CA HIS A 70 -2.94 -21.26 27.12
C HIS A 70 -4.37 -20.85 27.47
N ILE A 71 -5.05 -20.07 26.60
CA ILE A 71 -6.47 -19.73 26.77
C ILE A 71 -7.33 -20.98 26.61
N GLN A 72 -7.02 -21.84 25.66
CA GLN A 72 -7.70 -23.12 25.45
C GLN A 72 -7.56 -24.04 26.66
N SER A 73 -6.37 -24.15 27.27
CA SER A 73 -6.13 -24.93 28.48
C SER A 73 -6.90 -24.41 29.72
N LYS A 74 -7.02 -23.09 29.88
CA LYS A 74 -7.80 -22.49 30.98
C LYS A 74 -9.31 -22.58 30.78
N LEU A 75 -9.79 -22.52 29.53
CA LEU A 75 -11.19 -22.75 29.23
C LEU A 75 -11.61 -24.21 29.52
N THR A 76 -10.73 -25.19 29.26
CA THR A 76 -10.95 -26.60 29.57
C THR A 76 -10.87 -26.91 31.07
N THR A 77 -10.11 -26.16 31.87
CA THR A 77 -10.08 -26.30 33.33
C THR A 77 -11.33 -25.69 34.00
N HIS A 78 -11.86 -24.58 33.49
CA HIS A 78 -13.10 -23.98 34.03
C HIS A 78 -14.36 -24.78 33.69
N THR A 79 -14.36 -25.59 32.62
CA THR A 79 -15.48 -26.49 32.29
C THR A 79 -15.47 -27.78 33.07
N LYS A 80 -14.40 -28.13 33.80
CA LYS A 80 -14.34 -29.30 34.68
C LYS A 80 -14.85 -29.02 36.10
N GLU A 81 -15.03 -27.80 36.53
CA GLU A 81 -15.57 -27.44 37.85
C GLU A 81 -17.08 -27.18 37.89
N GLN A 82 -17.78 -27.22 36.73
CA GLN A 82 -19.24 -27.15 36.66
C GLN A 82 -19.80 -28.34 35.89
N SER A 83 -19.66 -29.54 36.43
CA SER A 83 -20.36 -30.73 35.94
C SER A 83 -21.56 -31.01 36.79
N PHE A 84 -22.74 -30.49 36.43
CA PHE A 84 -24.05 -31.15 36.54
C PHE A 84 -24.99 -30.51 35.49
N GLU A 85 -25.25 -31.24 34.50
CA GLU A 85 -26.33 -31.38 33.54
C GLU A 85 -25.90 -31.47 32.06
N LYS A 86 -26.50 -32.51 31.45
CA LYS A 86 -26.13 -33.14 30.18
C LYS A 86 -26.35 -32.33 28.91
N ASP A 87 -25.55 -32.78 27.92
CA ASP A 87 -25.81 -32.74 26.47
C ASP A 87 -25.68 -31.42 25.71
N LYS A 88 -24.50 -31.21 25.17
CA LYS A 88 -24.17 -30.99 23.74
C LYS A 88 -22.74 -30.49 23.59
N ALA A 89 -21.88 -31.37 23.10
CA ALA A 89 -20.54 -31.00 22.62
C ALA A 89 -20.67 -30.11 21.38
N VAL A 90 -20.10 -28.91 21.45
CA VAL A 90 -19.94 -28.00 20.29
C VAL A 90 -18.46 -28.06 19.90
N GLU A 91 -18.19 -28.72 18.81
CA GLU A 91 -16.89 -28.69 18.14
C GLU A 91 -16.63 -27.27 17.58
N ILE A 92 -15.61 -26.61 18.09
CA ILE A 92 -15.13 -25.30 17.56
C ILE A 92 -13.89 -25.57 16.73
N SER A 93 -14.08 -25.84 15.43
CA SER A 93 -13.02 -25.74 14.44
C SER A 93 -13.09 -24.35 13.80
N GLY A 94 -12.27 -23.42 14.24
CA GLY A 94 -12.19 -22.07 13.72
C GLY A 94 -10.82 -21.76 13.11
N ASN A 95 -10.76 -21.62 11.79
CA ASN A 95 -9.59 -21.07 11.11
C ASN A 95 -9.40 -19.60 11.53
N ILE A 96 -8.31 -19.34 12.25
CA ILE A 96 -7.89 -17.98 12.60
C ILE A 96 -7.17 -17.40 11.38
N LYS A 97 -7.80 -16.42 10.69
CA LYS A 97 -7.10 -15.58 9.71
C LYS A 97 -6.49 -14.41 10.44
N VAL A 98 -5.17 -14.35 10.46
CA VAL A 98 -4.40 -13.18 10.91
C VAL A 98 -4.31 -12.22 9.71
N ALA A 99 -5.00 -11.09 9.79
CA ALA A 99 -4.78 -9.99 8.87
C ALA A 99 -3.63 -9.13 9.41
N THR A 100 -2.50 -9.17 8.74
CA THR A 100 -1.42 -8.20 8.94
C THR A 100 -1.83 -6.92 8.22
N PHE A 101 -2.11 -5.87 8.99
CA PHE A 101 -2.14 -4.51 8.43
C PHE A 101 -0.69 -4.11 8.18
N MET A 102 -0.28 -4.15 6.93
CA MET A 102 0.79 -3.30 6.44
C MET A 102 0.16 -1.91 6.24
N ASP A 103 0.89 -0.87 6.66
CA ASP A 103 0.52 0.51 6.39
C ASP A 103 0.25 0.65 4.89
N ASP A 104 -1.01 0.93 4.56
CA ASP A 104 -1.45 1.21 3.19
C ASP A 104 -0.94 2.60 2.79
N GLU A 105 0.30 2.68 2.32
CA GLU A 105 0.66 3.66 1.32
C GLU A 105 0.47 2.98 -0.05
N GLU A 106 -0.76 3.00 -0.54
CA GLU A 106 -1.05 2.83 -1.96
C GLU A 106 -0.47 4.00 -2.75
N THR A 107 0.84 3.98 -2.98
CA THR A 107 1.38 4.66 -4.13
C THR A 107 1.02 3.83 -5.36
N ALA A 108 0.21 4.41 -6.23
CA ALA A 108 -0.28 3.92 -7.48
C ALA A 108 0.68 2.92 -8.18
N ASN A 109 0.55 1.65 -7.86
CA ASN A 109 0.99 0.60 -8.75
C ASN A 109 -0.07 0.54 -9.86
N ASN A 110 0.19 1.21 -10.97
CA ASN A 110 -0.51 0.94 -12.21
C ASN A 110 -0.27 -0.54 -12.54
N GLU A 111 -1.12 -1.40 -12.02
CA GLU A 111 -1.27 -2.76 -12.52
C GLU A 111 -1.75 -2.63 -13.96
N PHE A 112 -0.87 -2.97 -14.91
CA PHE A 112 -1.29 -3.19 -16.28
C PHE A 112 -2.19 -4.43 -16.31
N GLU A 113 -3.46 -4.26 -15.95
CA GLU A 113 -4.50 -5.22 -16.30
C GLU A 113 -4.64 -5.23 -17.81
N PHE A 114 -4.44 -6.38 -18.40
CA PHE A 114 -4.68 -6.62 -19.82
C PHE A 114 -6.18 -6.56 -20.09
N ARG A 115 -6.70 -5.33 -20.35
CA ARG A 115 -7.97 -5.16 -21.06
C ARG A 115 -7.65 -5.07 -22.55
N PRO A 116 -8.25 -5.88 -23.41
CA PRO A 116 -8.02 -5.76 -24.86
C PRO A 116 -8.55 -4.42 -25.33
N SER A 117 -7.65 -3.52 -25.70
CA SER A 117 -7.99 -2.26 -26.36
C SER A 117 -8.43 -2.54 -27.80
N SER A 118 -9.67 -2.26 -28.11
CA SER A 118 -10.13 -2.11 -29.50
C SER A 118 -9.40 -0.90 -30.10
N SER A 119 -8.52 -1.14 -31.06
CA SER A 119 -7.85 -0.10 -31.84
C SER A 119 -8.86 0.71 -32.64
N LYS A 120 -9.09 1.97 -32.28
CA LYS A 120 -9.64 2.98 -33.18
C LYS A 120 -8.48 3.87 -33.64
N THR A 121 -8.07 3.68 -34.87
CA THR A 121 -7.23 4.58 -35.64
C THR A 121 -7.98 5.90 -35.86
N SER A 122 -7.50 6.99 -35.28
CA SER A 122 -7.93 8.35 -35.61
C SER A 122 -6.95 8.96 -36.60
N GLN A 123 -7.37 9.10 -37.85
CA GLN A 123 -6.77 10.06 -38.77
C GLN A 123 -7.48 11.41 -38.59
N GLN A 124 -6.70 12.43 -38.27
CA GLN A 124 -7.11 13.85 -38.40
C GLN A 124 -7.08 14.26 -39.85
N THR A 125 -8.16 14.80 -40.37
CA THR A 125 -8.15 15.85 -41.40
C THR A 125 -9.35 16.78 -41.22
N SER A 126 -9.08 18.03 -41.46
CA SER A 126 -9.86 19.23 -41.21
C SER A 126 -10.97 19.52 -42.25
N ASN A 127 -11.95 20.31 -41.79
CA ASN A 127 -12.80 21.28 -42.47
C ASN A 127 -14.04 20.86 -43.25
N GLY A 128 -15.16 21.41 -42.82
CA GLY A 128 -16.06 22.21 -43.64
C GLY A 128 -17.39 21.62 -44.12
N GLY A 129 -18.50 22.17 -43.64
CA GLY A 129 -19.65 22.41 -44.48
C GLY A 129 -20.90 21.56 -44.28
N HIS A 130 -21.98 22.23 -43.90
CA HIS A 130 -23.38 21.79 -43.83
C HIS A 130 -23.94 21.00 -45.03
N LYS A 131 -24.81 20.01 -44.78
CA LYS A 131 -26.22 19.98 -45.26
C LYS A 131 -26.94 18.67 -44.84
N GLU A 132 -28.15 18.85 -44.38
CA GLU A 132 -29.18 17.81 -44.19
C GLU A 132 -29.53 17.09 -45.47
N VAL A 133 -29.79 15.78 -45.42
CA VAL A 133 -30.85 15.08 -46.21
C VAL A 133 -31.31 13.81 -45.50
N LYS A 134 -32.60 13.53 -45.59
CA LYS A 134 -33.41 12.49 -44.95
C LYS A 134 -33.34 11.11 -45.63
N HIS A 135 -33.60 10.08 -44.79
CA HIS A 135 -34.22 8.78 -45.06
C HIS A 135 -33.63 7.80 -46.09
N ALA A 136 -33.21 6.64 -45.61
CA ALA A 136 -33.69 5.34 -46.12
C ALA A 136 -33.46 4.22 -45.09
N LYS A 137 -34.51 3.45 -44.79
CA LYS A 137 -34.47 2.23 -43.98
C LYS A 137 -33.87 1.10 -44.82
N THR A 138 -32.82 0.45 -44.33
CA THR A 138 -32.42 -0.90 -44.74
C THR A 138 -32.12 -1.76 -43.53
N SER A 139 -32.81 -2.86 -43.43
CA SER A 139 -32.69 -3.90 -42.43
C SER A 139 -31.30 -4.57 -42.50
N SER A 140 -30.50 -4.43 -41.46
CA SER A 140 -29.30 -5.25 -41.30
C SER A 140 -29.52 -6.24 -40.15
N ILE A 141 -29.43 -7.51 -40.49
CA ILE A 141 -29.46 -8.68 -39.61
C ILE A 141 -28.24 -8.55 -38.67
N ALA A 142 -28.49 -8.23 -37.40
CA ALA A 142 -27.44 -8.23 -36.37
C ALA A 142 -27.17 -9.67 -35.95
N ASN A 143 -26.10 -10.26 -36.45
CA ASN A 143 -25.48 -11.42 -35.86
C ASN A 143 -24.91 -11.04 -34.47
N ARG A 144 -25.70 -11.28 -33.42
CA ARG A 144 -25.21 -11.27 -32.05
C ARG A 144 -24.31 -12.49 -31.85
N SER A 145 -23.01 -12.31 -31.97
CA SER A 145 -22.03 -13.24 -31.44
C SER A 145 -22.20 -13.29 -29.91
N LYS A 146 -22.70 -14.43 -29.40
CA LYS A 146 -22.76 -14.68 -27.96
C LYS A 146 -21.34 -14.67 -27.39
N SER A 147 -21.08 -13.79 -26.44
CA SER A 147 -19.79 -13.63 -25.77
C SER A 147 -19.35 -14.92 -25.08
N PRO A 148 -18.03 -15.18 -24.95
CA PRO A 148 -17.45 -16.35 -24.25
C PRO A 148 -17.88 -16.50 -22.79
N SER A 149 -18.44 -15.45 -22.18
CA SER A 149 -18.87 -15.40 -20.78
C SER A 149 -19.91 -16.46 -20.38
N ALA A 150 -20.76 -16.91 -21.29
CA ALA A 150 -21.81 -17.88 -20.97
C ALA A 150 -21.30 -19.32 -20.73
N PHE A 151 -20.16 -19.68 -21.30
CA PHE A 151 -19.51 -20.98 -21.07
C PHE A 151 -18.75 -20.96 -19.73
N ILE A 152 -18.01 -19.89 -19.45
CA ILE A 152 -17.26 -19.69 -18.20
C ILE A 152 -18.22 -19.64 -17.02
N GLU A 153 -19.35 -18.96 -17.15
CA GLU A 153 -20.37 -18.87 -16.11
C GLU A 153 -21.03 -20.23 -15.80
N LYS A 154 -21.25 -21.07 -16.82
CA LYS A 154 -21.72 -22.47 -16.62
C LYS A 154 -20.69 -23.33 -15.89
N LEU A 155 -19.40 -23.23 -16.21
CA LEU A 155 -18.34 -23.99 -15.56
C LEU A 155 -18.10 -23.51 -14.11
N SER A 156 -18.11 -22.21 -13.85
CA SER A 156 -17.93 -21.64 -12.50
C SER A 156 -19.10 -21.97 -11.56
N ASN A 157 -20.33 -21.97 -12.07
CA ASN A 157 -21.53 -22.36 -11.30
C ASN A 157 -21.55 -23.87 -11.00
N PHE A 158 -20.98 -24.68 -11.87
CA PHE A 158 -20.85 -26.11 -11.66
C PHE A 158 -19.78 -26.47 -10.59
N ALA A 159 -18.68 -25.74 -10.55
CA ALA A 159 -17.62 -25.89 -9.51
C ALA A 159 -18.05 -25.43 -8.11
N ARG A 160 -19.06 -24.57 -7.98
CA ARG A 160 -19.64 -24.08 -6.71
C ARG A 160 -20.77 -24.93 -6.14
N GLY A 161 -21.18 -26.01 -6.83
CA GLY A 161 -22.23 -26.95 -6.41
C GLY A 161 -21.85 -27.72 -5.15
N LYS A 162 -22.66 -27.58 -4.10
CA LYS A 162 -22.51 -28.19 -2.77
C LYS A 162 -22.37 -29.72 -2.83
N TYR A 163 -21.28 -30.27 -2.30
CA TYR A 163 -21.20 -31.70 -1.98
C TYR A 163 -21.19 -31.91 -0.46
N ARG A 164 -22.27 -32.51 0.05
CA ARG A 164 -22.33 -33.30 1.27
C ARG A 164 -22.56 -34.73 0.84
N GLY A 165 -21.52 -35.57 0.87
CA GLY A 165 -21.59 -37.00 0.58
C GLY A 165 -20.42 -37.73 1.21
N SER A 166 -20.60 -39.01 1.54
CA SER A 166 -19.66 -39.86 2.24
C SER A 166 -18.38 -40.17 1.44
N LEU A 167 -17.29 -40.53 2.12
CA LEU A 167 -15.93 -40.65 1.57
C LEU A 167 -15.79 -41.70 0.42
N ASN A 168 -16.66 -42.68 0.32
CA ASN A 168 -16.59 -43.74 -0.71
C ASN A 168 -17.29 -43.39 -2.04
N GLU A 169 -18.21 -42.42 -2.05
CA GLU A 169 -18.86 -41.93 -3.28
C GLU A 169 -18.04 -40.84 -3.99
N LYS A 170 -17.03 -40.27 -3.34
CA LYS A 170 -16.24 -39.16 -3.89
C LYS A 170 -15.36 -39.55 -5.06
N ASN A 171 -14.82 -40.79 -5.11
CA ASN A 171 -13.89 -41.19 -6.18
C ASN A 171 -14.62 -41.54 -7.49
N SER A 172 -15.81 -42.12 -7.46
CA SER A 172 -16.60 -42.41 -8.66
C SER A 172 -17.22 -41.15 -9.27
N SER A 173 -17.63 -40.20 -8.45
CA SER A 173 -18.22 -38.92 -8.89
C SER A 173 -17.15 -37.97 -9.43
N ALA A 174 -15.92 -37.98 -8.90
CA ALA A 174 -14.81 -37.15 -9.36
C ALA A 174 -14.38 -37.58 -10.80
N ASN A 175 -14.19 -38.88 -11.05
CA ASN A 175 -13.85 -39.41 -12.38
C ASN A 175 -14.94 -39.10 -13.43
N THR A 176 -16.22 -39.14 -13.03
CA THR A 176 -17.33 -38.82 -13.93
C THR A 176 -17.33 -37.34 -14.29
N LEU A 177 -16.99 -36.48 -13.34
CA LEU A 177 -16.90 -35.04 -13.51
C LEU A 177 -15.73 -34.64 -14.43
N GLU A 178 -14.56 -35.22 -14.19
CA GLU A 178 -13.36 -34.99 -14.99
C GLU A 178 -13.58 -35.43 -16.46
N ASN A 179 -14.18 -36.59 -16.68
CA ASN A 179 -14.53 -37.09 -18.02
C ASN A 179 -15.53 -36.17 -18.73
N LYS A 180 -16.48 -35.57 -18.00
CA LYS A 180 -17.43 -34.60 -18.56
C LYS A 180 -16.72 -33.33 -18.97
N LEU A 181 -15.88 -32.76 -18.07
CA LEU A 181 -15.10 -31.57 -18.34
C LEU A 181 -14.19 -31.74 -19.55
N ARG A 182 -13.52 -32.89 -19.63
CA ARG A 182 -12.69 -33.23 -20.81
C ARG A 182 -13.49 -33.25 -22.11
N LYS A 183 -14.71 -33.81 -22.13
CA LYS A 183 -15.60 -33.80 -23.29
C LYS A 183 -16.02 -32.38 -23.66
N ASP A 184 -16.30 -31.55 -22.68
CA ASP A 184 -16.70 -30.15 -22.91
C ASP A 184 -15.53 -29.34 -23.50
N ILE A 185 -14.31 -29.54 -23.03
CA ILE A 185 -13.09 -28.92 -23.59
C ILE A 185 -12.91 -29.35 -25.06
N ILE A 186 -13.01 -30.65 -25.37
CA ILE A 186 -12.90 -31.17 -26.74
C ILE A 186 -13.96 -30.55 -27.66
N LYS A 187 -15.20 -30.42 -27.17
CA LYS A 187 -16.29 -29.80 -27.92
C LYS A 187 -16.03 -28.30 -28.21
N GLU A 188 -15.43 -27.57 -27.26
CA GLU A 188 -15.14 -26.15 -27.48
C GLU A 188 -13.94 -25.94 -28.40
N ILE A 189 -12.93 -26.86 -28.35
CA ILE A 189 -11.83 -26.91 -29.33
C ILE A 189 -12.38 -27.15 -30.74
N GLN A 190 -13.29 -28.11 -30.89
CA GLN A 190 -13.93 -28.43 -32.17
C GLN A 190 -14.72 -27.23 -32.70
N LYS A 191 -15.49 -26.59 -31.85
CA LYS A 191 -16.25 -25.39 -32.20
C LYS A 191 -15.34 -24.22 -32.60
N CYS A 192 -14.20 -24.01 -31.89
CA CYS A 192 -13.18 -23.06 -32.28
C CYS A 192 -12.67 -23.35 -33.69
N LYS A 193 -12.36 -24.63 -33.99
CA LYS A 193 -11.89 -25.10 -35.29
C LYS A 193 -12.92 -24.79 -36.39
N GLU A 194 -14.18 -25.15 -36.19
CA GLU A 194 -15.28 -24.92 -37.14
C GLU A 194 -15.60 -23.45 -37.38
N SER A 195 -15.46 -22.62 -36.35
CA SER A 195 -15.73 -21.18 -36.46
C SER A 195 -14.59 -20.36 -37.06
N GLY A 196 -13.42 -20.96 -37.27
CA GLY A 196 -12.22 -20.24 -37.72
C GLY A 196 -11.68 -19.21 -36.71
N SER A 197 -12.07 -19.29 -35.43
CA SER A 197 -11.62 -18.34 -34.39
C SER A 197 -10.11 -18.39 -34.21
N THR A 198 -9.46 -17.24 -34.13
CA THR A 198 -8.02 -17.10 -33.84
C THR A 198 -7.71 -17.05 -32.35
N ARG A 199 -8.74 -17.05 -31.49
CA ARG A 199 -8.61 -16.98 -30.03
C ARG A 199 -9.38 -18.11 -29.37
N LEU A 200 -8.74 -18.76 -28.39
CA LEU A 200 -9.37 -19.76 -27.54
C LEU A 200 -9.15 -19.38 -26.07
N ASP A 201 -10.25 -19.36 -25.30
CA ASP A 201 -10.26 -18.88 -23.92
C ASP A 201 -10.89 -19.92 -22.98
N PHE A 202 -10.08 -20.48 -22.09
CA PHE A 202 -10.45 -21.45 -21.07
C PHE A 202 -10.15 -20.94 -19.64
N ASN A 203 -10.17 -19.67 -19.42
CA ASN A 203 -9.85 -19.10 -18.13
C ASN A 203 -10.81 -19.54 -17.03
N SER A 204 -10.29 -19.82 -15.82
CA SER A 204 -11.07 -20.16 -14.63
C SER A 204 -12.03 -21.36 -14.80
N ALA A 205 -11.67 -22.31 -15.65
CA ALA A 205 -12.50 -23.46 -16.01
C ALA A 205 -12.23 -24.69 -15.12
N SER A 206 -11.32 -24.57 -14.11
CA SER A 206 -10.89 -25.67 -13.23
C SER A 206 -10.26 -26.86 -13.97
N ILE A 207 -9.62 -26.63 -15.12
CA ILE A 207 -9.01 -27.63 -15.99
C ILE A 207 -7.73 -28.18 -15.34
N GLU A 208 -7.60 -29.50 -15.28
CA GLU A 208 -6.41 -30.21 -14.76
C GLU A 208 -5.47 -30.66 -15.87
N SER A 209 -6.00 -30.91 -17.08
CA SER A 209 -5.21 -31.26 -18.25
C SER A 209 -5.86 -30.77 -19.56
N ILE A 210 -5.03 -30.45 -20.56
CA ILE A 210 -5.47 -30.11 -21.92
C ILE A 210 -5.37 -31.37 -22.80
N PRO A 211 -6.45 -31.75 -23.50
CA PRO A 211 -6.41 -32.91 -24.39
C PRO A 211 -5.51 -32.65 -25.62
N PRO A 212 -4.80 -33.68 -26.15
CA PRO A 212 -3.93 -33.59 -27.34
C PRO A 212 -4.62 -32.99 -28.57
N VAL A 213 -5.94 -33.12 -28.68
CA VAL A 213 -6.73 -32.56 -29.79
C VAL A 213 -6.59 -31.01 -29.92
N ILE A 214 -5.98 -30.34 -28.93
CA ILE A 214 -5.61 -28.92 -29.05
C ILE A 214 -4.71 -28.67 -30.27
N GLY A 215 -3.86 -29.64 -30.64
CA GLY A 215 -3.00 -29.58 -31.81
C GLY A 215 -3.75 -29.49 -33.14
N ASP A 216 -5.04 -29.85 -33.18
CA ASP A 216 -5.89 -29.73 -34.37
C ASP A 216 -6.16 -28.29 -34.78
N LEU A 217 -5.88 -27.32 -33.88
CA LEU A 217 -5.95 -25.88 -34.14
C LEU A 217 -4.66 -25.32 -34.77
N TYR A 218 -3.79 -26.21 -35.23
CA TYR A 218 -2.55 -25.88 -35.94
C TYR A 218 -2.81 -24.81 -37.02
N GLY A 219 -1.95 -23.82 -37.10
CA GLY A 219 -2.03 -22.74 -38.08
C GLY A 219 -3.24 -21.78 -37.94
N GLN A 220 -4.17 -22.03 -37.01
CA GLN A 220 -5.40 -21.24 -36.86
C GLN A 220 -5.30 -20.21 -35.69
N ILE A 221 -5.06 -20.68 -34.46
CA ILE A 221 -5.10 -19.79 -33.31
C ILE A 221 -3.82 -18.95 -33.12
N SER A 222 -4.00 -17.70 -32.74
CA SER A 222 -2.93 -16.77 -32.36
C SER A 222 -2.91 -16.45 -30.87
N GLU A 223 -4.01 -16.72 -30.16
CA GLU A 223 -4.15 -16.43 -28.73
C GLU A 223 -4.76 -17.63 -28.01
N LEU A 224 -4.10 -18.11 -26.97
CA LEU A 224 -4.58 -19.16 -26.07
C LEU A 224 -4.48 -18.70 -24.62
N PHE A 225 -5.62 -18.69 -23.93
CA PHE A 225 -5.73 -18.28 -22.53
C PHE A 225 -6.20 -19.42 -21.65
N LEU A 226 -5.43 -19.75 -20.61
CA LEU A 226 -5.60 -20.87 -19.70
C LEU A 226 -5.41 -20.44 -18.24
N TYR A 227 -5.67 -19.15 -17.90
CA TYR A 227 -5.49 -18.58 -16.57
C TYR A 227 -6.38 -19.26 -15.53
N LYS A 228 -5.90 -19.30 -14.27
CA LYS A 228 -6.71 -19.76 -13.13
C LYS A 228 -7.27 -21.17 -13.33
N ASN A 229 -6.40 -22.10 -13.71
CA ASN A 229 -6.73 -23.51 -13.82
C ASN A 229 -5.89 -24.36 -12.86
N LYS A 230 -5.88 -25.67 -13.02
CA LYS A 230 -5.12 -26.60 -12.18
C LYS A 230 -4.09 -27.37 -12.98
N LEU A 231 -3.65 -26.84 -14.12
CA LEU A 231 -2.73 -27.49 -15.02
C LEU A 231 -1.39 -27.77 -14.32
N SER A 232 -0.96 -29.04 -14.30
CA SER A 232 0.37 -29.46 -13.82
C SER A 232 1.35 -29.64 -14.96
N THR A 233 0.87 -29.97 -16.16
CA THR A 233 1.63 -30.18 -17.39
C THR A 233 0.86 -29.66 -18.60
N LEU A 234 1.55 -29.52 -19.74
CA LEU A 234 0.95 -29.25 -21.05
C LEU A 234 1.22 -30.43 -21.99
N PRO A 235 0.30 -30.73 -22.90
CA PRO A 235 0.52 -31.78 -23.93
C PRO A 235 1.56 -31.32 -24.95
N ALA A 236 2.30 -32.26 -25.55
CA ALA A 236 3.32 -31.94 -26.54
C ALA A 236 2.74 -31.27 -27.79
N GLU A 237 1.50 -31.57 -28.12
CA GLU A 237 0.76 -31.02 -29.26
C GLU A 237 0.53 -29.51 -29.20
N ILE A 238 0.77 -28.87 -28.02
CA ILE A 238 0.73 -27.40 -27.92
C ILE A 238 1.79 -26.77 -28.85
N GLY A 239 2.91 -27.45 -29.08
CA GLY A 239 3.94 -27.01 -30.03
C GLY A 239 3.49 -26.93 -31.49
N HIS A 240 2.40 -27.61 -31.87
CA HIS A 240 1.84 -27.52 -33.20
C HIS A 240 1.14 -26.19 -33.51
N LEU A 241 0.87 -25.38 -32.49
CA LEU A 241 0.17 -24.08 -32.62
C LEU A 241 1.10 -22.98 -33.16
N THR A 242 1.73 -23.21 -34.29
CA THR A 242 2.84 -22.39 -34.84
C THR A 242 2.47 -20.93 -35.14
N ASN A 243 1.18 -20.56 -35.21
CA ASN A 243 0.73 -19.19 -35.35
C ASN A 243 0.48 -18.49 -34.02
N LEU A 244 0.71 -19.18 -32.87
CA LEU A 244 0.44 -18.63 -31.55
C LEU A 244 1.38 -17.47 -31.26
N LYS A 245 0.80 -16.33 -30.87
CA LYS A 245 1.48 -15.10 -30.48
C LYS A 245 1.40 -14.85 -28.97
N ILE A 246 0.28 -15.24 -28.36
CA ILE A 246 0.03 -15.04 -26.92
C ILE A 246 -0.36 -16.37 -26.30
N LEU A 247 0.39 -16.79 -25.27
CA LEU A 247 0.10 -17.95 -24.45
C LEU A 247 0.00 -17.53 -22.97
N GLY A 248 -1.22 -17.57 -22.44
CA GLY A 248 -1.53 -17.21 -21.07
C GLY A 248 -1.75 -18.44 -20.19
N LEU A 249 -0.85 -18.70 -19.24
CA LEU A 249 -0.82 -19.86 -18.37
C LEU A 249 -0.73 -19.49 -16.88
N SER A 250 -0.98 -18.24 -16.54
CA SER A 250 -0.83 -17.80 -15.14
C SER A 250 -1.84 -18.45 -14.20
N GLU A 251 -1.50 -18.50 -12.92
CA GLU A 251 -2.32 -19.10 -11.87
C GLU A 251 -2.67 -20.58 -12.14
N ASN A 252 -1.62 -21.40 -12.35
CA ASN A 252 -1.70 -22.85 -12.55
C ASN A 252 -0.73 -23.60 -11.60
N ASN A 253 -0.51 -24.88 -11.83
CA ASN A 253 0.40 -25.73 -11.06
C ASN A 253 1.58 -26.26 -11.88
N LEU A 254 1.96 -25.56 -12.95
CA LEU A 254 2.99 -26.01 -13.87
C LEU A 254 4.37 -26.06 -13.20
N THR A 255 5.07 -27.17 -13.36
CA THR A 255 6.46 -27.36 -12.92
C THR A 255 7.45 -27.50 -14.08
N SER A 256 6.95 -27.83 -15.28
CA SER A 256 7.74 -27.99 -16.51
C SER A 256 6.93 -27.60 -17.73
N LEU A 257 7.61 -27.47 -18.87
CA LEU A 257 7.02 -27.19 -20.17
C LEU A 257 7.53 -28.26 -21.17
N PRO A 258 6.72 -28.68 -22.15
CA PRO A 258 7.15 -29.65 -23.17
C PRO A 258 8.18 -29.03 -24.12
N ASP A 259 9.16 -29.80 -24.55
CA ASP A 259 10.23 -29.36 -25.47
C ASP A 259 9.69 -28.88 -26.83
N THR A 260 8.53 -29.37 -27.24
CA THR A 260 7.83 -28.95 -28.47
C THR A 260 7.39 -27.49 -28.45
N LEU A 261 7.33 -26.87 -27.27
CA LEU A 261 7.03 -25.42 -27.15
C LEU A 261 8.06 -24.57 -27.94
N SER A 262 9.27 -25.09 -28.13
CA SER A 262 10.31 -24.44 -28.96
C SER A 262 9.91 -24.27 -30.45
N GLN A 263 8.85 -24.92 -30.92
CA GLN A 263 8.33 -24.75 -32.27
C GLN A 263 7.50 -23.47 -32.44
N LEU A 264 7.10 -22.82 -31.36
CA LEU A 264 6.28 -21.61 -31.38
C LEU A 264 7.08 -20.35 -31.73
N GLN A 265 7.65 -20.31 -32.93
CA GLN A 265 8.56 -19.24 -33.37
C GLN A 265 7.86 -17.91 -33.72
N LYS A 266 6.54 -17.81 -33.48
CA LYS A 266 5.77 -16.54 -33.55
C LYS A 266 5.27 -16.06 -32.16
N LEU A 267 5.64 -16.78 -31.08
CA LEU A 267 5.18 -16.45 -29.75
C LEU A 267 5.88 -15.19 -29.25
N GLU A 268 5.10 -14.13 -29.08
CA GLU A 268 5.53 -12.79 -28.64
C GLU A 268 5.39 -12.63 -27.12
N THR A 269 4.33 -13.23 -26.54
CA THR A 269 4.01 -13.08 -25.11
C THR A 269 3.77 -14.44 -24.46
N LEU A 270 4.51 -14.70 -23.38
CA LEU A 270 4.36 -15.91 -22.56
C LEU A 270 4.13 -15.51 -21.09
N ASP A 271 2.94 -15.84 -20.58
CA ASP A 271 2.57 -15.57 -19.19
C ASP A 271 2.54 -16.87 -18.37
N LEU A 272 3.51 -16.99 -17.46
CA LEU A 272 3.70 -18.12 -16.56
C LEU A 272 3.65 -17.72 -15.09
N ARG A 273 3.09 -16.55 -14.78
CA ARG A 273 2.98 -16.04 -13.40
C ARG A 273 2.19 -17.01 -12.51
N HIS A 274 2.52 -17.03 -11.20
CA HIS A 274 1.82 -17.87 -10.24
C HIS A 274 1.75 -19.35 -10.64
N ASN A 275 2.92 -19.94 -10.90
CA ASN A 275 3.08 -21.36 -11.15
C ASN A 275 4.06 -21.99 -10.12
N LYS A 276 4.57 -23.16 -10.39
CA LYS A 276 5.46 -23.92 -9.49
C LYS A 276 6.82 -24.22 -10.12
N PHE A 277 7.27 -23.39 -11.05
CA PHE A 277 8.62 -23.52 -11.60
C PHE A 277 9.65 -23.28 -10.50
N SER A 278 10.60 -24.20 -10.36
CA SER A 278 11.65 -24.16 -9.35
C SER A 278 13.01 -24.35 -9.99
N GLU A 279 14.09 -24.00 -9.25
CA GLU A 279 15.50 -24.11 -9.63
C GLU A 279 15.85 -23.25 -10.85
N HIS A 280 15.31 -23.58 -12.05
CA HIS A 280 15.68 -22.93 -13.30
C HIS A 280 14.45 -22.49 -14.10
N ILE A 281 14.60 -21.45 -14.91
CA ILE A 281 13.66 -21.16 -16.00
C ILE A 281 13.72 -22.33 -16.98
N PRO A 282 12.59 -22.91 -17.42
CA PRO A 282 12.59 -24.04 -18.37
C PRO A 282 13.41 -23.75 -19.62
N ALA A 283 14.37 -24.63 -19.95
CA ALA A 283 15.33 -24.42 -21.03
C ALA A 283 14.67 -24.23 -22.40
N VAL A 284 13.48 -24.80 -22.61
CA VAL A 284 12.71 -24.63 -23.84
C VAL A 284 12.35 -23.17 -24.13
N ILE A 285 12.17 -22.34 -23.11
CA ILE A 285 11.83 -20.91 -23.25
C ILE A 285 12.94 -20.18 -24.01
N TYR A 286 14.21 -20.48 -23.72
CA TYR A 286 15.36 -19.84 -24.36
C TYR A 286 15.50 -20.17 -25.85
N LYS A 287 14.73 -21.15 -26.37
CA LYS A 287 14.67 -21.49 -27.78
C LYS A 287 13.57 -20.75 -28.55
N ILE A 288 12.71 -19.99 -27.85
CA ILE A 288 11.62 -19.21 -28.46
C ILE A 288 12.13 -17.78 -28.71
N THR A 289 12.92 -17.58 -29.74
CA THR A 289 13.65 -16.32 -30.00
C THR A 289 12.74 -15.14 -30.39
N SER A 290 11.48 -15.42 -30.70
CA SER A 290 10.46 -14.40 -31.01
C SER A 290 9.88 -13.68 -29.78
N LEU A 291 10.17 -14.17 -28.54
CA LEU A 291 9.59 -13.60 -27.33
C LEU A 291 9.95 -12.12 -27.15
N GLU A 292 8.92 -11.30 -26.96
CA GLU A 292 9.01 -9.91 -26.57
C GLU A 292 8.70 -9.69 -25.08
N LYS A 293 7.77 -10.48 -24.50
CA LYS A 293 7.34 -10.37 -23.11
C LYS A 293 7.33 -11.74 -22.43
N LEU A 294 8.05 -11.85 -21.32
CA LEU A 294 8.14 -13.05 -20.51
C LEU A 294 7.78 -12.71 -19.05
N TRP A 295 6.69 -13.29 -18.55
CA TRP A 295 6.23 -13.09 -17.18
C TRP A 295 6.33 -14.37 -16.37
N LEU A 296 7.19 -14.37 -15.35
CA LEU A 296 7.49 -15.50 -14.46
C LEU A 296 7.33 -15.12 -12.97
N ARG A 297 6.68 -14.02 -12.68
CA ARG A 297 6.44 -13.54 -11.30
C ARG A 297 5.71 -14.60 -10.46
N TYR A 298 6.03 -14.69 -9.17
CA TYR A 298 5.47 -15.66 -8.24
C TYR A 298 5.69 -17.11 -8.68
N ASN A 299 6.95 -17.50 -8.80
CA ASN A 299 7.44 -18.85 -8.95
C ASN A 299 8.52 -19.11 -7.87
N HIS A 300 9.32 -20.15 -8.02
CA HIS A 300 10.39 -20.51 -7.09
C HIS A 300 11.74 -20.65 -7.80
N ILE A 301 11.94 -19.87 -8.86
CA ILE A 301 13.13 -19.90 -9.71
C ILE A 301 14.32 -19.37 -8.91
N LYS A 302 15.45 -20.10 -8.95
CA LYS A 302 16.71 -19.70 -8.30
C LYS A 302 17.75 -19.20 -9.28
N ASN A 303 17.77 -19.74 -10.51
CA ASN A 303 18.83 -19.48 -11.47
C ASN A 303 18.28 -19.08 -12.84
N VAL A 304 18.96 -18.11 -13.45
CA VAL A 304 18.76 -17.69 -14.83
C VAL A 304 19.93 -18.22 -15.66
N SER A 305 19.64 -19.04 -16.72
CA SER A 305 20.70 -19.60 -17.57
C SER A 305 21.36 -18.56 -18.44
N LYS A 306 22.63 -18.79 -18.80
CA LYS A 306 23.37 -18.04 -19.82
C LYS A 306 22.70 -18.05 -21.20
N ASP A 307 21.79 -19.03 -21.45
CA ASP A 307 21.00 -19.09 -22.68
C ASP A 307 19.99 -17.93 -22.81
N ILE A 308 19.84 -17.11 -21.77
CA ILE A 308 19.03 -15.88 -21.84
C ILE A 308 19.46 -14.98 -23.01
N LYS A 309 20.71 -15.00 -23.39
CA LYS A 309 21.28 -14.29 -24.56
C LYS A 309 20.54 -14.55 -25.87
N ASN A 310 19.84 -15.71 -25.99
CA ASN A 310 19.11 -16.05 -27.20
C ASN A 310 17.82 -15.25 -27.38
N LEU A 311 17.30 -14.66 -26.31
CA LEU A 311 16.05 -13.89 -26.33
C LEU A 311 16.28 -12.42 -26.73
N ILE A 312 16.97 -12.19 -27.85
CA ILE A 312 17.39 -10.86 -28.31
C ILE A 312 16.24 -9.86 -28.58
N ASN A 313 15.02 -10.39 -28.82
CA ASN A 313 13.82 -9.59 -29.06
C ASN A 313 13.08 -9.24 -27.75
N LEU A 314 13.54 -9.77 -26.60
CA LEU A 314 12.86 -9.57 -25.33
C LEU A 314 12.90 -8.10 -24.92
N ARG A 315 11.71 -7.51 -24.76
CA ARG A 315 11.50 -6.12 -24.34
C ARG A 315 11.15 -6.01 -22.88
N MET A 316 10.45 -7.01 -22.34
CA MET A 316 10.02 -7.03 -20.96
C MET A 316 10.22 -8.39 -20.32
N ILE A 317 10.91 -8.41 -19.17
CA ILE A 317 11.03 -9.58 -18.32
C ILE A 317 10.49 -9.25 -16.91
N ASP A 318 9.59 -10.12 -16.40
CA ASP A 318 9.09 -10.03 -15.03
C ASP A 318 9.44 -11.30 -14.25
N LEU A 319 10.44 -11.18 -13.39
CA LEU A 319 10.95 -12.25 -12.53
C LEU A 319 10.69 -11.95 -11.04
N ARG A 320 9.80 -11.03 -10.72
CA ARG A 320 9.50 -10.64 -9.34
C ARG A 320 9.00 -11.82 -8.52
N ASN A 321 9.23 -11.77 -7.20
CA ASN A 321 8.78 -12.80 -6.26
C ASN A 321 9.24 -14.21 -6.69
N ASN A 322 10.56 -14.37 -6.79
CA ASN A 322 11.27 -15.63 -7.02
C ASN A 322 12.38 -15.81 -5.98
N ASN A 323 13.29 -16.72 -6.19
CA ASN A 323 14.43 -17.01 -5.29
C ASN A 323 15.77 -16.78 -5.98
N ILE A 324 15.84 -15.85 -6.95
CA ILE A 324 17.02 -15.61 -7.77
C ILE A 324 18.11 -14.93 -6.92
N SER A 325 19.32 -15.52 -6.90
CA SER A 325 20.46 -14.98 -6.17
C SER A 325 21.48 -14.22 -7.03
N GLU A 326 21.49 -14.49 -8.34
CA GLU A 326 22.41 -13.86 -9.27
C GLU A 326 21.82 -13.85 -10.71
N LEU A 327 22.34 -12.94 -11.53
CA LEU A 327 22.06 -12.86 -12.96
C LEU A 327 23.33 -13.20 -13.74
N PRO A 328 23.22 -13.93 -14.88
CA PRO A 328 24.37 -14.18 -15.75
C PRO A 328 24.78 -12.91 -16.50
N SER A 329 26.07 -12.79 -16.85
CA SER A 329 26.59 -11.66 -17.65
C SER A 329 25.89 -11.55 -19.02
N GLU A 330 25.42 -12.65 -19.56
CA GLU A 330 24.67 -12.74 -20.80
C GLU A 330 23.34 -11.97 -20.80
N ILE A 331 22.93 -11.42 -19.65
CA ILE A 331 21.78 -10.48 -19.57
C ILE A 331 22.02 -9.25 -20.43
N GLY A 332 23.29 -8.81 -20.58
CA GLY A 332 23.67 -7.69 -21.45
C GLY A 332 23.38 -7.88 -22.93
N CYS A 333 23.23 -9.14 -23.39
CA CYS A 333 22.87 -9.45 -24.78
C CYS A 333 21.42 -9.03 -25.12
N LEU A 334 20.59 -8.71 -24.13
CA LEU A 334 19.18 -8.34 -24.34
C LEU A 334 19.03 -6.88 -24.80
N SER A 335 19.60 -6.57 -25.95
CA SER A 335 19.65 -5.21 -26.50
C SER A 335 18.30 -4.55 -26.82
N SER A 336 17.20 -5.33 -26.82
CA SER A 336 15.83 -4.85 -27.00
C SER A 336 15.12 -4.57 -25.68
N MET A 337 15.71 -4.93 -24.53
CA MET A 337 15.07 -4.88 -23.23
C MET A 337 14.79 -3.43 -22.80
N THR A 338 13.52 -3.16 -22.49
CA THR A 338 13.06 -1.85 -22.02
C THR A 338 12.61 -1.89 -20.56
N ILE A 339 12.13 -3.04 -20.07
CA ILE A 339 11.60 -3.22 -18.71
C ILE A 339 12.19 -4.47 -18.09
N CYS A 340 12.88 -4.35 -16.97
CA CYS A 340 13.44 -5.45 -16.20
C CYS A 340 12.94 -5.37 -14.76
N LEU A 341 12.08 -6.34 -14.36
CA LEU A 341 11.44 -6.38 -13.05
C LEU A 341 11.97 -7.58 -12.26
N LEU A 342 12.73 -7.34 -11.20
CA LEU A 342 13.47 -8.29 -10.41
C LEU A 342 13.17 -8.17 -8.91
N SER A 343 12.17 -7.38 -8.51
CA SER A 343 11.91 -7.15 -7.07
C SER A 343 11.50 -8.43 -6.33
N SER A 344 11.75 -8.45 -5.02
CA SER A 344 11.46 -9.59 -4.15
C SER A 344 12.18 -10.87 -4.61
N ASN A 345 13.51 -10.79 -4.63
CA ASN A 345 14.44 -11.89 -4.91
C ASN A 345 15.59 -11.86 -3.87
N HIS A 346 16.69 -12.56 -4.12
CA HIS A 346 17.87 -12.64 -3.26
C HIS A 346 19.14 -12.16 -3.96
N ILE A 347 19.03 -11.25 -4.92
CA ILE A 347 20.13 -10.78 -5.75
C ILE A 347 21.09 -9.96 -4.90
N LYS A 348 22.38 -10.34 -4.89
CA LYS A 348 23.43 -9.67 -4.12
C LYS A 348 24.26 -8.71 -4.96
N TYR A 349 24.42 -9.01 -6.24
CA TYR A 349 25.20 -8.23 -7.18
C TYR A 349 24.53 -8.27 -8.55
N LEU A 350 24.67 -7.17 -9.30
CA LEU A 350 24.35 -7.13 -10.73
C LEU A 350 25.63 -7.32 -11.53
N PRO A 351 25.61 -8.01 -12.67
CA PRO A 351 26.74 -8.06 -13.58
C PRO A 351 26.96 -6.69 -14.25
N GLU A 352 28.22 -6.35 -14.58
CA GLU A 352 28.54 -5.09 -15.29
C GLU A 352 27.82 -5.00 -16.64
N GLU A 353 27.59 -6.12 -17.28
CA GLU A 353 26.92 -6.22 -18.57
C GLU A 353 25.45 -5.76 -18.54
N ILE A 354 24.85 -5.52 -17.36
CA ILE A 354 23.52 -4.90 -17.30
C ILE A 354 23.50 -3.53 -17.98
N GLY A 355 24.63 -2.80 -17.96
CA GLY A 355 24.81 -1.54 -18.64
C GLY A 355 24.74 -1.62 -20.17
N ASP A 356 24.87 -2.81 -20.76
CA ASP A 356 24.78 -3.03 -22.22
C ASP A 356 23.31 -3.06 -22.69
N CYS A 357 22.35 -3.19 -21.77
CA CYS A 357 20.92 -3.10 -22.06
C CYS A 357 20.51 -1.64 -22.36
N SER A 358 21.07 -1.04 -23.39
CA SER A 358 21.00 0.41 -23.70
C SER A 358 19.59 0.97 -23.91
N LYS A 359 18.56 0.12 -24.13
CA LYS A 359 17.15 0.54 -24.24
C LYS A 359 16.38 0.46 -22.94
N LEU A 360 17.04 0.05 -21.84
CA LEU A 360 16.36 -0.11 -20.56
C LEU A 360 15.85 1.23 -20.04
N SER A 361 14.54 1.30 -19.82
CA SER A 361 13.85 2.48 -19.30
C SER A 361 13.35 2.30 -17.85
N GLN A 362 13.08 1.04 -17.45
CA GLN A 362 12.65 0.73 -16.10
C GLN A 362 13.44 -0.44 -15.54
N LEU A 363 14.06 -0.25 -14.38
CA LEU A 363 14.79 -1.26 -13.62
C LEU A 363 14.25 -1.31 -12.18
N ASP A 364 13.58 -2.41 -11.85
CA ASP A 364 13.02 -2.65 -10.52
C ASP A 364 13.80 -3.76 -9.81
N LEU A 365 14.52 -3.39 -8.76
CA LEU A 365 15.39 -4.23 -7.94
C LEU A 365 15.00 -4.20 -6.47
N GLN A 366 13.80 -3.74 -6.16
CA GLN A 366 13.34 -3.59 -4.78
C GLN A 366 13.36 -4.93 -4.03
N GLN A 367 13.53 -4.89 -2.70
CA GLN A 367 13.49 -6.10 -1.87
C GLN A 367 14.43 -7.19 -2.37
N ASN A 368 15.73 -6.86 -2.44
CA ASN A 368 16.83 -7.76 -2.75
C ASN A 368 17.92 -7.64 -1.67
N GLU A 369 19.10 -8.22 -1.92
CA GLU A 369 20.24 -8.19 -1.01
C GLU A 369 21.44 -7.43 -1.60
N LEU A 370 21.16 -6.46 -2.50
CA LEU A 370 22.20 -5.70 -3.21
C LEU A 370 23.06 -4.90 -2.25
N ARG A 371 24.38 -5.05 -2.37
CA ARG A 371 25.36 -4.31 -1.58
C ARG A 371 25.97 -3.12 -2.33
N GLN A 372 26.00 -3.20 -3.64
CA GLN A 372 26.50 -2.16 -4.56
C GLN A 372 25.81 -2.26 -5.92
N LEU A 373 25.83 -1.17 -6.69
CA LEU A 373 25.48 -1.16 -8.09
C LEU A 373 26.74 -1.17 -8.95
N PRO A 374 26.72 -1.78 -10.15
CA PRO A 374 27.86 -1.76 -11.07
C PRO A 374 28.10 -0.36 -11.62
N MET A 375 29.36 -0.05 -11.97
CA MET A 375 29.70 1.24 -12.58
C MET A 375 29.03 1.44 -13.96
N SER A 376 28.75 0.37 -14.66
CA SER A 376 28.05 0.37 -15.96
C SER A 376 26.59 0.82 -15.89
N ILE A 377 26.00 0.96 -14.69
CA ILE A 377 24.63 1.49 -14.55
C ILE A 377 24.46 2.84 -15.22
N GLY A 378 25.53 3.64 -15.26
CA GLY A 378 25.57 4.95 -15.93
C GLY A 378 25.46 4.88 -17.45
N ASN A 379 25.56 3.70 -18.07
CA ASN A 379 25.38 3.52 -19.51
C ASN A 379 23.89 3.47 -19.90
N LEU A 380 23.00 3.33 -18.92
CA LEU A 380 21.54 3.24 -19.15
C LEU A 380 20.93 4.62 -19.40
N ASN A 381 21.31 5.27 -20.50
CA ASN A 381 20.94 6.64 -20.84
C ASN A 381 19.43 6.87 -21.10
N LEU A 382 18.64 5.79 -21.22
CA LEU A 382 17.19 5.85 -21.38
C LEU A 382 16.42 5.52 -20.09
N LEU A 383 17.14 5.30 -18.98
CA LEU A 383 16.52 4.94 -17.71
C LEU A 383 15.69 6.11 -17.17
N THR A 384 14.37 5.89 -17.00
CA THR A 384 13.43 6.87 -16.45
C THR A 384 13.04 6.53 -15.02
N ARG A 385 13.09 5.22 -14.65
CA ARG A 385 12.78 4.75 -13.33
C ARG A 385 13.82 3.77 -12.81
N LEU A 386 14.40 4.08 -11.65
CA LEU A 386 15.27 3.21 -10.90
C LEU A 386 14.71 3.02 -9.49
N ALA A 387 14.23 1.81 -9.18
CA ALA A 387 13.68 1.46 -7.89
C ALA A 387 14.57 0.40 -7.23
N ILE A 388 15.29 0.78 -6.18
CA ILE A 388 16.26 -0.07 -5.45
C ILE A 388 16.03 -0.05 -3.95
N ARG A 389 14.81 0.26 -3.51
CA ARG A 389 14.45 0.28 -2.09
C ARG A 389 14.52 -1.12 -1.45
N TYR A 390 14.69 -1.16 -0.13
CA TYR A 390 14.80 -2.41 0.62
C TYR A 390 15.95 -3.30 0.14
N ASN A 391 17.18 -2.74 0.14
CA ASN A 391 18.42 -3.42 -0.17
C ASN A 391 19.47 -3.18 0.93
N GLN A 392 20.74 -3.42 0.65
CA GLN A 392 21.84 -3.25 1.59
C GLN A 392 22.93 -2.32 1.04
N LEU A 393 22.57 -1.39 0.15
CA LEU A 393 23.50 -0.46 -0.50
C LEU A 393 24.14 0.47 0.53
N ILE A 394 25.48 0.56 0.48
CA ILE A 394 26.28 1.43 1.35
C ILE A 394 26.61 2.73 0.64
N ASP A 395 26.78 2.66 -0.67
CA ASP A 395 27.09 3.76 -1.57
C ASP A 395 26.40 3.59 -2.93
N LEU A 396 26.52 4.62 -3.78
CA LEU A 396 26.06 4.62 -5.16
C LEU A 396 27.20 5.01 -6.10
N PRO A 397 27.30 4.44 -7.31
CA PRO A 397 28.34 4.74 -8.25
C PRO A 397 28.20 6.16 -8.83
N GLU A 398 29.32 6.86 -8.99
CA GLU A 398 29.39 8.19 -9.60
C GLU A 398 28.80 8.24 -11.02
N SER A 399 28.89 7.14 -11.76
CA SER A 399 28.36 7.01 -13.12
C SER A 399 26.83 7.19 -13.21
N LEU A 400 26.09 7.02 -12.09
CA LEU A 400 24.66 7.21 -12.05
C LEU A 400 24.23 8.64 -12.50
N LYS A 401 25.13 9.62 -12.40
CA LYS A 401 24.95 10.98 -12.96
C LYS A 401 24.64 10.99 -14.45
N ASN A 402 25.02 9.96 -15.18
CA ASN A 402 24.81 9.86 -16.63
C ASN A 402 23.39 9.44 -17.00
N CYS A 403 22.58 8.95 -16.03
CA CYS A 403 21.18 8.56 -16.26
C CYS A 403 20.26 9.79 -16.31
N THR A 404 20.54 10.74 -17.19
CA THR A 404 19.91 12.07 -17.23
C THR A 404 18.40 12.08 -17.53
N LYS A 405 17.83 10.93 -17.89
CA LYS A 405 16.37 10.78 -18.11
C LYS A 405 15.62 10.25 -16.89
N LEU A 406 16.29 10.06 -15.76
CA LEU A 406 15.60 9.60 -14.54
C LEU A 406 14.53 10.61 -14.11
N GLU A 407 13.31 10.10 -13.95
CA GLU A 407 12.17 10.83 -13.40
C GLU A 407 11.82 10.34 -11.98
N GLU A 408 12.11 9.06 -11.67
CA GLU A 408 11.91 8.46 -10.36
C GLU A 408 13.21 7.81 -9.86
N PHE A 409 13.65 8.25 -8.68
CA PHE A 409 14.81 7.72 -7.97
C PHE A 409 14.39 7.30 -6.56
N ILE A 410 14.23 5.99 -6.35
CA ILE A 410 13.71 5.41 -5.11
C ILE A 410 14.75 4.46 -4.53
N VAL A 411 15.46 4.91 -3.48
CA VAL A 411 16.51 4.17 -2.78
C VAL A 411 16.22 4.01 -1.28
N GLU A 412 14.97 4.12 -0.92
CA GLU A 412 14.47 3.96 0.46
C GLU A 412 14.95 2.66 1.10
N ASN A 413 15.18 2.68 2.41
CA ASN A 413 15.55 1.52 3.21
C ASN A 413 16.80 0.79 2.68
N ASN A 414 17.90 1.51 2.72
CA ASN A 414 19.26 1.03 2.45
C ASN A 414 20.20 1.44 3.60
N LYS A 415 21.51 1.46 3.36
CA LYS A 415 22.54 1.82 4.35
C LYS A 415 23.41 2.99 3.85
N LEU A 416 22.86 3.88 3.03
CA LEU A 416 23.59 4.98 2.43
C LEU A 416 23.97 6.02 3.50
N HIS A 417 25.25 6.40 3.55
CA HIS A 417 25.74 7.47 4.41
C HIS A 417 25.79 8.82 3.70
N SER A 418 25.92 8.81 2.40
CA SER A 418 25.90 9.97 1.50
C SER A 418 25.40 9.57 0.13
N LEU A 419 25.05 10.57 -0.69
CA LEU A 419 24.89 10.42 -2.14
C LEU A 419 26.12 11.00 -2.84
N PRO A 420 26.49 10.51 -4.05
CA PRO A 420 27.58 11.11 -4.84
C PRO A 420 27.38 12.61 -5.03
N ASP A 421 28.43 13.39 -4.89
CA ASP A 421 28.40 14.84 -4.99
C ASP A 421 27.84 15.28 -6.35
N GLY A 422 26.83 16.15 -6.35
CA GLY A 422 26.19 16.63 -7.59
C GLY A 422 25.31 15.60 -8.31
N LEU A 423 25.07 14.41 -7.75
CA LEU A 423 24.20 13.40 -8.38
C LEU A 423 22.84 14.00 -8.76
N LEU A 424 22.11 14.55 -7.79
CA LEU A 424 20.76 15.05 -8.03
C LEU A 424 20.73 16.25 -8.97
N ALA A 425 21.78 17.09 -8.94
CA ALA A 425 21.94 18.22 -9.88
C ALA A 425 22.19 17.77 -11.34
N SER A 426 22.74 16.57 -11.53
CA SER A 426 22.97 15.97 -12.86
C SER A 426 21.72 15.31 -13.45
N LEU A 427 20.62 15.23 -12.70
CA LEU A 427 19.38 14.53 -13.07
C LEU A 427 18.21 15.52 -13.25
N PRO A 428 18.18 16.30 -14.34
CA PRO A 428 17.30 17.48 -14.49
C PRO A 428 15.81 17.15 -14.64
N LEU A 429 15.45 15.88 -14.86
CA LEU A 429 14.05 15.45 -15.02
C LEU A 429 13.47 14.77 -13.79
N LEU A 430 14.19 14.78 -12.67
CA LEU A 430 13.87 14.03 -11.48
C LEU A 430 12.68 14.63 -10.72
N LYS A 431 11.52 14.00 -10.81
CA LYS A 431 10.25 14.43 -10.19
C LYS A 431 10.03 13.84 -8.81
N THR A 432 10.40 12.55 -8.62
CA THR A 432 10.21 11.83 -7.37
C THR A 432 11.54 11.37 -6.81
N ILE A 433 11.85 11.81 -5.59
CA ILE A 433 13.08 11.48 -4.89
C ILE A 433 12.69 10.87 -3.53
N ASN A 434 12.99 9.60 -3.34
CA ASN A 434 12.81 8.95 -2.05
C ASN A 434 14.11 8.28 -1.59
N VAL A 435 14.77 8.91 -0.62
CA VAL A 435 16.00 8.43 0.04
C VAL A 435 15.76 8.12 1.52
N SER A 436 14.52 7.90 1.90
CA SER A 436 14.10 7.63 3.28
C SER A 436 14.75 6.37 3.84
N ARG A 437 14.82 6.27 5.17
CA ARG A 437 15.33 5.07 5.87
C ARG A 437 16.71 4.67 5.40
N ASN A 438 17.63 5.66 5.46
CA ASN A 438 19.06 5.50 5.23
C ASN A 438 19.85 6.03 6.43
N MET A 439 21.14 6.28 6.26
CA MET A 439 22.04 6.79 7.31
C MET A 439 22.64 8.15 6.93
N LEU A 440 21.89 8.96 6.14
CA LEU A 440 22.36 10.25 5.65
C LEU A 440 22.48 11.24 6.83
N THR A 441 23.66 11.85 7.00
CA THR A 441 23.90 12.87 8.04
C THR A 441 23.74 14.29 7.53
N ALA A 442 23.71 14.48 6.22
CA ALA A 442 23.57 15.77 5.57
C ALA A 442 22.82 15.64 4.23
N PHE A 443 22.28 16.77 3.75
CA PHE A 443 21.78 16.86 2.37
C PHE A 443 22.92 16.69 1.36
N PRO A 444 22.62 16.10 0.17
CA PRO A 444 23.62 15.91 -0.86
C PRO A 444 24.12 17.27 -1.39
N GLN A 445 25.40 17.31 -1.76
CA GLN A 445 26.01 18.46 -2.41
C GLN A 445 25.50 18.58 -3.85
N GLY A 446 25.12 19.77 -4.30
CA GLY A 446 24.59 19.97 -5.68
C GLY A 446 24.01 21.36 -5.92
N GLY A 447 23.92 22.17 -4.86
CA GLY A 447 23.39 23.53 -4.93
C GLY A 447 21.89 23.62 -5.14
N PRO A 448 21.33 24.82 -5.37
CA PRO A 448 19.88 25.07 -5.34
C PRO A 448 19.12 24.44 -6.51
N ASN A 449 19.79 24.14 -7.63
CA ASN A 449 19.13 23.59 -8.83
C ASN A 449 18.86 22.09 -8.74
N GLN A 450 19.42 21.39 -7.75
CA GLN A 450 19.31 19.92 -7.66
C GLN A 450 17.89 19.38 -7.48
N PHE A 451 16.94 20.25 -7.13
CA PHE A 451 15.52 19.89 -6.94
C PHE A 451 14.58 20.68 -7.87
N GLU A 452 15.08 21.29 -8.92
CA GLU A 452 14.29 22.21 -9.78
C GLU A 452 13.06 21.53 -10.41
N ALA A 453 13.18 20.28 -10.85
CA ALA A 453 12.08 19.51 -11.43
C ALA A 453 11.27 18.70 -10.39
N ALA A 454 11.68 18.68 -9.13
CA ALA A 454 11.10 17.82 -8.11
C ALA A 454 9.66 18.23 -7.75
N VAL A 455 8.80 17.24 -7.65
CA VAL A 455 7.41 17.37 -7.20
C VAL A 455 7.23 16.76 -5.80
N SER A 456 7.91 15.65 -5.52
CA SER A 456 7.85 14.96 -4.24
C SER A 456 9.25 14.56 -3.78
N ILE A 457 9.60 14.94 -2.56
CA ILE A 457 10.89 14.63 -1.94
C ILE A 457 10.65 14.02 -0.57
N SER A 458 11.32 12.87 -0.27
CA SER A 458 11.36 12.28 1.05
C SER A 458 12.78 11.94 1.47
N PHE A 459 13.17 12.47 2.65
CA PHE A 459 14.39 12.15 3.41
C PHE A 459 14.04 11.59 4.79
N GLU A 460 12.84 11.04 4.96
CA GLU A 460 12.34 10.50 6.23
C GLU A 460 13.29 9.45 6.81
N HIS A 461 13.37 9.34 8.15
CA HIS A 461 14.24 8.37 8.84
C HIS A 461 15.70 8.39 8.38
N ASN A 462 16.34 9.54 8.54
CA ASN A 462 17.79 9.72 8.37
C ASN A 462 18.38 10.37 9.64
N GLN A 463 19.59 10.90 9.56
CA GLN A 463 20.30 11.57 10.65
C GLN A 463 20.67 13.01 10.28
N ILE A 464 19.82 13.66 9.46
CA ILE A 464 20.07 14.99 8.95
C ILE A 464 19.81 16.02 10.04
N SER A 465 20.84 16.80 10.38
CA SER A 465 20.76 17.82 11.45
C SER A 465 20.51 19.23 10.95
N LYS A 466 20.71 19.50 9.65
CA LYS A 466 20.60 20.85 9.08
C LYS A 466 20.17 20.82 7.63
N ILE A 467 19.31 21.78 7.24
CA ILE A 467 18.96 22.08 5.84
C ILE A 467 19.83 23.28 5.40
N PRO A 468 20.69 23.13 4.38
CA PRO A 468 21.45 24.25 3.83
C PRO A 468 20.56 25.37 3.29
N PHE A 469 21.01 26.62 3.43
CA PHE A 469 20.35 27.77 2.86
C PHE A 469 20.23 27.62 1.32
N GLY A 470 19.07 27.96 0.76
CA GLY A 470 18.81 27.89 -0.68
C GLY A 470 18.50 26.50 -1.22
N MET A 471 18.50 25.45 -0.36
CA MET A 471 18.38 24.05 -0.80
C MET A 471 17.16 23.80 -1.70
N PHE A 472 16.00 24.32 -1.35
CA PHE A 472 14.76 24.16 -2.10
C PHE A 472 14.26 25.44 -2.78
N SER A 473 15.07 26.52 -2.79
CA SER A 473 14.68 27.83 -3.31
C SER A 473 14.34 27.86 -4.80
N LYS A 474 14.83 26.89 -5.58
CA LYS A 474 14.54 26.69 -7.00
C LYS A 474 13.52 25.58 -7.28
N ALA A 475 13.06 24.88 -6.27
CA ALA A 475 12.11 23.78 -6.40
C ALA A 475 10.66 24.30 -6.53
N THR A 476 10.38 25.09 -7.55
CA THR A 476 9.08 25.76 -7.74
C THR A 476 7.91 24.82 -8.02
N GLY A 477 8.18 23.56 -8.38
CA GLY A 477 7.19 22.49 -8.56
C GLY A 477 6.98 21.59 -7.34
N LEU A 478 7.75 21.79 -6.26
CA LEU A 478 7.74 20.92 -5.11
C LEU A 478 6.45 21.07 -4.31
N THR A 479 5.62 20.03 -4.32
CA THR A 479 4.34 20.00 -3.58
C THR A 479 4.42 19.21 -2.29
N LYS A 480 5.28 18.18 -2.20
CA LYS A 480 5.40 17.31 -1.04
C LYS A 480 6.83 17.23 -0.55
N LEU A 481 7.05 17.57 0.71
CA LEU A 481 8.34 17.46 1.38
C LEU A 481 8.19 16.72 2.70
N ASN A 482 8.85 15.56 2.80
CA ASN A 482 8.87 14.74 4.00
C ASN A 482 10.30 14.66 4.59
N LEU A 483 10.47 15.24 5.77
CA LEU A 483 11.70 15.28 6.56
C LEU A 483 11.53 14.65 7.94
N LYS A 484 10.49 13.86 8.12
CA LYS A 484 10.14 13.19 9.38
C LYS A 484 11.28 12.31 9.88
N ASP A 485 11.39 12.13 11.20
CA ASP A 485 12.37 11.27 11.84
C ASP A 485 13.82 11.61 11.43
N ASN A 486 14.25 12.85 11.72
CA ASN A 486 15.60 13.35 11.51
C ASN A 486 16.11 14.07 12.79
N GLU A 487 17.23 14.78 12.70
CA GLU A 487 17.84 15.51 13.81
C GLU A 487 17.81 17.03 13.63
N LEU A 488 16.86 17.54 12.82
CA LEU A 488 16.77 18.96 12.50
C LEU A 488 16.51 19.80 13.75
N SER A 489 17.40 20.74 14.04
CA SER A 489 17.27 21.68 15.17
C SER A 489 16.69 23.03 14.78
N SER A 490 16.71 23.39 13.52
CA SER A 490 16.14 24.62 12.96
C SER A 490 15.80 24.48 11.48
N LEU A 491 14.89 25.32 10.99
CA LEU A 491 14.62 25.51 9.57
C LEU A 491 15.49 26.63 8.99
N PRO A 492 15.82 26.61 7.68
CA PRO A 492 16.66 27.63 7.09
C PRO A 492 15.95 28.99 6.96
N LEU A 493 16.73 30.09 6.88
CA LEU A 493 16.20 31.44 6.80
C LEU A 493 15.39 31.73 5.53
N ASP A 494 15.54 30.94 4.48
CA ASP A 494 14.77 31.00 3.23
C ASP A 494 13.54 30.09 3.22
N PHE A 495 13.11 29.59 4.37
CA PHE A 495 11.95 28.70 4.52
C PHE A 495 10.70 29.19 3.76
N GLY A 496 10.42 30.51 3.82
CA GLY A 496 9.31 31.12 3.11
C GLY A 496 9.35 31.00 1.58
N THR A 497 10.47 30.58 0.97
CA THR A 497 10.56 30.34 -0.47
C THR A 497 9.87 29.05 -0.92
N TRP A 498 9.51 28.15 0.00
CA TRP A 498 8.89 26.85 -0.31
C TRP A 498 7.38 26.97 -0.60
N SER A 499 6.98 28.04 -1.27
CA SER A 499 5.58 28.48 -1.43
C SER A 499 4.70 27.55 -2.26
N SER A 500 5.29 26.59 -2.99
CA SER A 500 4.57 25.58 -3.79
C SER A 500 4.07 24.40 -2.96
N LEU A 501 4.58 24.23 -1.73
CA LEU A 501 4.23 23.08 -0.87
C LEU A 501 2.74 23.05 -0.57
N THR A 502 2.17 21.85 -0.71
CA THR A 502 0.84 21.47 -0.25
C THR A 502 0.91 20.57 0.96
N GLU A 503 1.97 19.77 1.10
CA GLU A 503 2.20 18.85 2.22
C GLU A 503 3.63 19.02 2.75
N LEU A 504 3.76 19.29 4.05
CA LEU A 504 5.03 19.40 4.75
C LEU A 504 4.98 18.55 6.02
N ASN A 505 5.88 17.56 6.11
CA ASN A 505 6.04 16.75 7.31
C ASN A 505 7.48 16.90 7.84
N ILE A 506 7.61 17.45 9.06
CA ILE A 506 8.88 17.63 9.79
C ILE A 506 8.73 17.03 11.20
N SER A 507 7.81 16.09 11.38
CA SER A 507 7.60 15.46 12.69
C SER A 507 8.82 14.66 13.14
N ASN A 508 8.90 14.44 14.45
CA ASN A 508 9.98 13.70 15.09
C ASN A 508 11.38 14.24 14.72
N ASN A 509 11.59 15.51 15.09
CA ASN A 509 12.84 16.26 14.95
C ASN A 509 13.18 16.97 16.27
N ASN A 510 14.14 17.91 16.26
CA ASN A 510 14.60 18.64 17.44
C ASN A 510 14.28 20.16 17.33
N LEU A 511 13.21 20.54 16.59
CA LEU A 511 12.86 21.94 16.38
C LEU A 511 12.40 22.58 17.68
N SER A 512 13.03 23.68 18.10
CA SER A 512 12.60 24.48 19.26
C SER A 512 11.79 25.72 18.91
N THR A 513 11.85 26.15 17.65
CA THR A 513 11.13 27.31 17.12
C THR A 513 10.61 27.02 15.73
N PHE A 514 9.50 27.68 15.34
CA PHE A 514 8.95 27.59 14.00
C PHE A 514 9.00 28.97 13.33
N PRO A 515 9.40 29.10 12.04
CA PRO A 515 9.65 30.40 11.41
C PRO A 515 8.38 31.23 11.23
N GLU A 516 8.49 32.56 11.37
CA GLU A 516 7.41 33.50 11.07
C GLU A 516 7.03 33.52 9.59
N ASP A 517 8.00 33.30 8.71
CA ASP A 517 7.86 33.19 7.25
C ASP A 517 6.94 32.06 6.78
N VAL A 518 6.34 31.31 7.69
CA VAL A 518 5.35 30.26 7.39
C VAL A 518 4.16 30.81 6.60
N ASP A 519 3.81 32.08 6.77
CA ASP A 519 2.70 32.73 6.05
C ASP A 519 2.89 32.79 4.52
N LYS A 520 4.11 32.63 4.04
CA LYS A 520 4.43 32.56 2.61
C LYS A 520 4.08 31.22 1.96
N LEU A 521 3.85 30.18 2.77
CA LEU A 521 3.45 28.85 2.31
C LEU A 521 1.95 28.80 2.02
N VAL A 522 1.44 29.71 1.21
CA VAL A 522 0.00 29.95 0.98
C VAL A 522 -0.76 28.79 0.35
N ASN A 523 -0.06 27.79 -0.17
CA ASN A 523 -0.63 26.60 -0.79
C ASN A 523 -0.72 25.41 0.18
N LEU A 524 -0.19 25.52 1.41
CA LEU A 524 -0.10 24.42 2.34
C LEU A 524 -1.48 23.95 2.80
N GLU A 525 -1.74 22.66 2.64
CA GLU A 525 -2.97 21.97 3.06
C GLU A 525 -2.75 21.05 4.27
N VAL A 526 -1.56 20.44 4.37
CA VAL A 526 -1.19 19.54 5.46
C VAL A 526 0.15 19.97 6.04
N LEU A 527 0.16 20.23 7.35
CA LEU A 527 1.36 20.57 8.13
C LEU A 527 1.47 19.63 9.33
N VAL A 528 2.53 18.79 9.34
CA VAL A 528 2.82 17.86 10.42
C VAL A 528 4.17 18.21 11.03
N ILE A 529 4.15 18.68 12.27
CA ILE A 529 5.33 19.10 13.06
C ILE A 529 5.29 18.51 14.47
N SER A 530 4.57 17.40 14.64
CA SER A 530 4.46 16.67 15.89
C SER A 530 5.80 16.09 16.35
N THR A 531 5.91 15.76 17.63
CA THR A 531 7.12 15.17 18.23
C THR A 531 8.36 16.04 17.96
N ASN A 532 8.31 17.30 18.44
CA ASN A 532 9.40 18.27 18.41
C ASN A 532 9.55 18.92 19.80
N ALA A 533 10.29 20.03 19.91
CA ALA A 533 10.47 20.79 21.15
C ALA A 533 9.90 22.22 21.05
N LEU A 534 8.86 22.42 20.23
CA LEU A 534 8.27 23.74 19.99
C LEU A 534 7.56 24.26 21.25
N LYS A 535 7.88 25.48 21.65
CA LYS A 535 7.25 26.15 22.79
C LYS A 535 6.08 27.03 22.38
N ARG A 536 6.09 27.57 21.17
CA ARG A 536 5.05 28.46 20.60
C ARG A 536 4.96 28.27 19.10
N LEU A 537 3.77 28.53 18.55
CA LEU A 537 3.55 28.71 17.13
C LEU A 537 3.54 30.22 16.81
N PRO A 538 4.10 30.65 15.67
CA PRO A 538 4.04 32.05 15.27
C PRO A 538 2.61 32.44 14.88
N PRO A 539 2.13 33.69 15.21
CA PRO A 539 0.81 34.18 14.81
C PRO A 539 0.54 34.09 13.30
N GLN A 540 1.60 34.18 12.49
CA GLN A 540 1.58 34.10 11.02
C GLN A 540 1.01 32.77 10.50
N ILE A 541 0.96 31.70 11.33
CA ILE A 541 0.32 30.43 10.96
C ILE A 541 -1.15 30.62 10.57
N GLY A 542 -1.84 31.61 11.14
CA GLY A 542 -3.22 31.97 10.80
C GLY A 542 -3.42 32.43 9.36
N ASN A 543 -2.35 32.71 8.60
CA ASN A 543 -2.42 33.09 7.18
C ASN A 543 -2.48 31.88 6.22
N LEU A 544 -2.28 30.66 6.71
CA LEU A 544 -2.36 29.42 5.91
C LEU A 544 -3.82 29.06 5.60
N ARG A 545 -4.53 29.88 4.83
CA ARG A 545 -5.98 29.76 4.60
C ARG A 545 -6.41 28.45 3.89
N LYS A 546 -5.49 27.72 3.25
CA LYS A 546 -5.76 26.43 2.63
C LYS A 546 -5.54 25.25 3.57
N LEU A 547 -5.00 25.47 4.77
CA LEU A 547 -4.66 24.40 5.70
C LEU A 547 -5.90 23.63 6.13
N ARG A 548 -5.84 22.31 5.99
CA ARG A 548 -6.90 21.34 6.30
C ARG A 548 -6.53 20.46 7.48
N GLU A 549 -5.24 20.18 7.65
CA GLU A 549 -4.71 19.34 8.70
C GLU A 549 -3.50 20.01 9.35
N LEU A 550 -3.55 20.18 10.69
CA LEU A 550 -2.45 20.70 11.50
C LEU A 550 -2.20 19.72 12.65
N ASP A 551 -1.03 19.06 12.59
CA ASP A 551 -0.56 18.15 13.63
C ASP A 551 0.66 18.77 14.35
N VAL A 552 0.50 19.10 15.63
CA VAL A 552 1.51 19.64 16.56
C VAL A 552 1.55 18.82 17.86
N GLU A 553 1.08 17.57 17.84
CA GLU A 553 1.11 16.66 18.99
C GLU A 553 2.55 16.49 19.51
N GLU A 554 2.68 16.09 20.78
CA GLU A 554 3.98 15.79 21.40
C GLU A 554 5.02 16.93 21.24
N ASN A 555 4.64 18.15 21.63
CA ASN A 555 5.52 19.32 21.67
C ASN A 555 5.58 19.92 23.10
N GLU A 556 6.12 21.14 23.26
CA GLU A 556 6.19 21.84 24.51
C GLU A 556 5.34 23.12 24.52
N LEU A 557 4.27 23.18 23.70
CA LEU A 557 3.44 24.38 23.56
C LEU A 557 2.77 24.76 24.89
N ASP A 558 3.02 25.97 25.38
CA ASP A 558 2.35 26.56 26.56
C ASP A 558 1.03 27.27 26.19
N SER A 559 0.91 27.70 24.94
CA SER A 559 -0.24 28.42 24.39
C SER A 559 -0.29 28.25 22.85
N ILE A 560 -1.45 28.57 22.27
CA ILE A 560 -1.64 28.66 20.81
C ILE A 560 -2.09 30.09 20.46
N PRO A 561 -1.65 30.65 19.32
CA PRO A 561 -1.99 32.02 18.92
C PRO A 561 -3.48 32.14 18.58
N THR A 562 -4.06 33.30 18.85
CA THR A 562 -5.48 33.65 18.55
C THR A 562 -5.76 33.56 17.04
N GLU A 563 -4.77 33.84 16.20
CA GLU A 563 -4.79 33.81 14.76
C GLU A 563 -5.03 32.40 14.17
N LEU A 564 -4.80 31.36 14.99
CA LEU A 564 -5.13 29.98 14.59
C LEU A 564 -6.63 29.83 14.24
N GLY A 565 -7.51 30.61 14.91
CA GLY A 565 -8.93 30.67 14.57
C GLY A 565 -9.24 31.21 13.17
N TYR A 566 -8.27 31.73 12.42
CA TYR A 566 -8.44 32.13 11.03
C TYR A 566 -8.32 31.00 10.02
N LEU A 567 -7.93 29.80 10.45
CA LEU A 567 -7.80 28.60 9.61
C LEU A 567 -9.17 27.95 9.36
N THR A 568 -10.09 28.69 8.78
CA THR A 568 -11.49 28.26 8.64
C THR A 568 -11.71 27.01 7.77
N ASN A 569 -10.71 26.59 6.98
CA ASN A 569 -10.72 25.35 6.21
C ASN A 569 -10.19 24.14 6.98
N LEU A 570 -9.71 24.32 8.21
CA LEU A 570 -9.14 23.26 9.02
C LEU A 570 -10.21 22.20 9.35
N THR A 571 -9.87 20.94 9.09
CA THR A 571 -10.72 19.78 9.35
C THR A 571 -10.18 18.91 10.47
N LYS A 572 -8.86 18.92 10.68
CA LYS A 572 -8.19 18.20 11.75
C LYS A 572 -7.21 19.13 12.47
N LEU A 573 -7.29 19.15 13.79
CA LEU A 573 -6.37 19.89 14.65
C LEU A 573 -5.93 18.97 15.79
N TRP A 574 -4.63 18.64 15.81
CA TRP A 574 -4.05 17.76 16.81
C TRP A 574 -3.01 18.53 17.64
N LEU A 575 -3.31 18.70 18.93
CA LEU A 575 -2.54 19.44 19.94
C LEU A 575 -2.26 18.57 21.19
N GLN A 576 -2.52 17.26 21.10
CA GLN A 576 -2.37 16.33 22.22
C GLN A 576 -0.92 16.29 22.72
N SER A 577 -0.72 15.93 24.01
CA SER A 577 0.61 15.82 24.64
C SER A 577 1.45 17.10 24.51
N ASN A 578 0.86 18.23 24.97
CA ASN A 578 1.52 19.54 25.07
C ASN A 578 1.44 20.09 26.52
N LYS A 579 1.71 21.37 26.73
CA LYS A 579 1.65 22.04 28.03
C LYS A 579 0.58 23.14 28.05
N LEU A 580 -0.46 23.04 27.22
CA LEU A 580 -1.51 24.06 27.07
C LEU A 580 -2.30 24.21 28.36
N THR A 581 -2.44 25.44 28.85
CA THR A 581 -3.25 25.77 30.03
C THR A 581 -4.62 26.30 29.67
N SER A 582 -4.79 26.84 28.48
CA SER A 582 -6.05 27.40 27.96
C SER A 582 -6.07 27.33 26.41
N LEU A 583 -7.27 27.47 25.87
CA LEU A 583 -7.52 27.63 24.42
C LEU A 583 -8.09 29.03 24.18
N PRO A 584 -7.73 29.75 23.11
CA PRO A 584 -8.31 31.05 22.79
C PRO A 584 -9.77 30.90 22.34
N ALA A 585 -10.62 31.89 22.62
CA ALA A 585 -12.01 31.88 22.17
C ALA A 585 -12.18 31.76 20.64
N THR A 586 -11.20 32.25 19.89
CA THR A 586 -11.17 32.15 18.41
C THR A 586 -11.15 30.73 17.87
N ILE A 587 -10.89 29.70 18.72
CA ILE A 587 -10.97 28.30 18.34
C ILE A 587 -12.36 27.96 17.80
N GLY A 588 -13.43 28.58 18.30
CA GLY A 588 -14.81 28.43 17.84
C GLY A 588 -15.06 28.86 16.39
N ASN A 589 -14.13 29.59 15.77
CA ASN A 589 -14.22 29.99 14.37
C ASN A 589 -13.89 28.83 13.39
N LEU A 590 -13.32 27.71 13.88
CA LEU A 590 -12.96 26.55 13.09
C LEU A 590 -14.21 25.69 12.76
N GLN A 591 -15.19 26.27 12.08
CA GLN A 591 -16.50 25.65 11.82
C GLN A 591 -16.44 24.41 10.92
N ASN A 592 -15.34 24.18 10.23
CA ASN A 592 -15.12 22.99 9.41
C ASN A 592 -14.38 21.87 10.15
N LEU A 593 -13.99 22.11 11.41
CA LEU A 593 -13.25 21.12 12.19
C LEU A 593 -14.13 19.89 12.46
N THR A 594 -13.61 18.71 12.13
CA THR A 594 -14.25 17.41 12.35
C THR A 594 -13.57 16.60 13.43
N GLU A 595 -12.27 16.80 13.63
CA GLU A 595 -11.48 16.11 14.63
C GLU A 595 -10.59 17.09 15.40
N PHE A 596 -10.77 17.12 16.71
CA PHE A 596 -9.99 17.96 17.62
C PHE A 596 -9.39 17.11 18.74
N ARG A 597 -8.05 17.03 18.80
CA ARG A 597 -7.31 16.35 19.86
C ARG A 597 -6.54 17.35 20.69
N VAL A 598 -6.87 17.41 21.97
CA VAL A 598 -6.20 18.30 22.93
C VAL A 598 -6.04 17.62 24.30
N GLY A 599 -6.12 16.28 24.28
CA GLY A 599 -5.80 15.45 25.44
C GLY A 599 -4.36 15.60 25.90
N GLU A 600 -4.03 15.07 27.08
CA GLU A 600 -2.66 15.11 27.66
C GLU A 600 -2.08 16.54 27.68
N ASN A 601 -2.85 17.49 28.25
CA ASN A 601 -2.47 18.89 28.42
C ASN A 601 -2.72 19.34 29.86
N MET A 602 -2.65 20.63 30.12
CA MET A 602 -2.89 21.26 31.45
C MET A 602 -4.10 22.18 31.42
N LEU A 603 -5.09 21.90 30.57
CA LEU A 603 -6.25 22.77 30.40
C LEU A 603 -7.05 22.88 31.70
N THR A 604 -7.40 24.11 32.05
CA THR A 604 -8.24 24.42 33.21
C THR A 604 -9.71 24.63 32.83
N PHE A 605 -9.96 25.05 31.60
CA PHE A 605 -11.31 25.23 31.04
C PHE A 605 -11.29 25.08 29.51
N ILE A 606 -12.45 24.83 28.93
CA ILE A 606 -12.71 24.85 27.48
C ILE A 606 -13.54 26.09 27.20
N PRO A 607 -13.20 26.91 26.19
CA PRO A 607 -13.96 28.13 25.87
C PRO A 607 -15.36 27.77 25.36
N LYS A 608 -16.36 28.56 25.75
CA LYS A 608 -17.77 28.35 25.36
C LYS A 608 -17.99 28.40 23.85
N GLU A 609 -17.12 29.08 23.12
CA GLU A 609 -17.13 29.22 21.66
C GLU A 609 -16.94 27.89 20.95
N ILE A 610 -16.54 26.82 21.66
CA ILE A 610 -16.50 25.45 21.11
C ILE A 610 -17.88 25.01 20.56
N GLY A 611 -18.96 25.52 21.13
CA GLY A 611 -20.32 25.29 20.67
C GLY A 611 -20.62 25.75 19.22
N HIS A 612 -19.78 26.60 18.64
CA HIS A 612 -19.89 27.02 17.25
C HIS A 612 -19.37 25.99 16.24
N MET A 613 -18.69 24.91 16.72
CA MET A 613 -18.11 23.87 15.87
C MET A 613 -19.14 22.81 15.49
N GLY A 614 -20.16 23.18 14.70
CA GLY A 614 -21.27 22.29 14.35
C GLY A 614 -20.89 21.03 13.59
N LYS A 615 -19.69 20.96 12.95
CA LYS A 615 -19.18 19.79 12.22
C LYS A 615 -18.24 18.92 13.05
N LEU A 616 -17.97 19.25 14.29
CA LEU A 616 -17.06 18.49 15.15
C LEU A 616 -17.64 17.10 15.44
N LYS A 617 -16.94 16.05 15.02
CA LYS A 617 -17.31 14.64 15.19
C LYS A 617 -16.55 13.97 16.33
N SER A 618 -15.28 14.32 16.48
CA SER A 618 -14.40 13.69 17.47
C SER A 618 -13.67 14.75 18.29
N LEU A 619 -13.84 14.67 19.61
CA LEU A 619 -13.20 15.57 20.60
C LEU A 619 -12.47 14.74 21.64
N TYR A 620 -11.14 14.90 21.73
CA TYR A 620 -10.31 14.22 22.72
C TYR A 620 -9.78 15.21 23.74
N LEU A 621 -10.24 15.07 25.01
CA LEU A 621 -9.90 15.92 26.15
C LEU A 621 -9.20 15.13 27.26
N ASN A 622 -9.03 13.82 27.12
CA ASN A 622 -8.45 12.94 28.13
C ASN A 622 -7.17 13.49 28.73
N ASP A 623 -6.86 13.12 29.98
CA ASP A 623 -5.59 13.47 30.65
C ASP A 623 -5.35 14.98 30.83
N ASN A 624 -6.42 15.78 30.97
CA ASN A 624 -6.35 17.17 31.41
C ASN A 624 -6.64 17.26 32.92
N SER A 625 -5.59 17.09 33.74
CA SER A 625 -5.71 16.95 35.21
C SER A 625 -6.25 18.21 35.93
N TYR A 626 -6.37 19.34 35.27
CA TYR A 626 -6.89 20.58 35.81
C TYR A 626 -8.26 20.96 35.22
N LEU A 627 -8.84 20.11 34.38
CA LEU A 627 -10.14 20.37 33.74
C LEU A 627 -11.28 19.91 34.67
N HIS A 628 -11.82 20.87 35.43
CA HIS A 628 -12.88 20.62 36.43
C HIS A 628 -14.29 20.74 35.89
N ASN A 629 -14.49 21.40 34.75
CA ASN A 629 -15.80 21.66 34.18
C ASN A 629 -15.76 21.68 32.64
N LEU A 630 -16.91 21.47 32.02
CA LEU A 630 -17.13 21.62 30.58
C LEU A 630 -18.20 22.67 30.32
N PRO A 631 -18.07 23.50 29.28
CA PRO A 631 -19.09 24.52 28.96
C PRO A 631 -20.39 23.86 28.46
N PHE A 632 -21.53 24.41 28.82
CA PHE A 632 -22.83 23.92 28.34
C PHE A 632 -22.96 24.01 26.82
N GLU A 633 -22.26 24.92 26.19
CA GLU A 633 -22.21 25.15 24.75
C GLU A 633 -21.65 23.91 23.99
N LEU A 634 -20.88 23.06 24.64
CA LEU A 634 -20.43 21.80 24.04
C LEU A 634 -21.62 20.93 23.60
N ALA A 635 -22.76 21.06 24.25
CA ALA A 635 -24.01 20.41 23.87
C ALA A 635 -24.57 20.85 22.50
N LEU A 636 -24.11 22.00 21.96
CA LEU A 636 -24.50 22.53 20.66
C LEU A 636 -23.71 21.91 19.51
N CYS A 637 -22.63 21.17 19.79
CA CYS A 637 -21.87 20.40 18.78
C CYS A 637 -22.71 19.20 18.31
N SER A 638 -23.68 19.44 17.43
CA SER A 638 -24.71 18.45 17.02
C SER A 638 -24.13 17.21 16.29
N SER A 639 -22.97 17.35 15.65
CA SER A 639 -22.28 16.27 14.93
C SER A 639 -21.35 15.43 15.80
N LEU A 640 -21.26 15.68 17.13
CA LEU A 640 -20.31 15.02 18.01
C LEU A 640 -20.69 13.54 18.22
N GLU A 641 -19.84 12.64 17.74
CA GLU A 641 -20.00 11.19 17.80
C GLU A 641 -19.05 10.55 18.82
N ILE A 642 -17.84 11.10 18.96
CA ILE A 642 -16.77 10.58 19.82
C ILE A 642 -16.30 11.68 20.76
N MET A 643 -16.29 11.39 22.04
CA MET A 643 -15.67 12.26 23.05
C MET A 643 -14.85 11.43 24.02
N SER A 644 -13.63 11.87 24.35
CA SER A 644 -12.76 11.27 25.35
C SER A 644 -12.51 12.26 26.46
N ILE A 645 -12.83 11.88 27.72
CA ILE A 645 -12.71 12.70 28.93
C ILE A 645 -12.03 11.94 30.08
N GLU A 646 -11.43 10.79 29.76
CA GLU A 646 -10.77 9.93 30.76
C GLU A 646 -9.69 10.72 31.48
N ARG A 647 -9.61 10.51 32.80
CA ARG A 647 -8.65 11.18 33.69
C ARG A 647 -8.73 12.73 33.71
N CYS A 648 -9.89 13.29 33.34
CA CYS A 648 -10.27 14.65 33.68
C CYS A 648 -11.06 14.65 34.99
N PRO A 649 -10.75 15.50 36.00
CA PRO A 649 -11.42 15.45 37.29
C PRO A 649 -12.92 15.82 37.20
N LEU A 650 -13.32 16.73 36.31
CA LEU A 650 -14.70 17.21 36.06
C LEU A 650 -15.55 17.33 37.31
N SER A 651 -14.95 17.81 38.40
CA SER A 651 -15.57 17.86 39.74
C SER A 651 -16.81 18.75 39.84
N ALA A 652 -17.04 19.61 38.85
CA ALA A 652 -18.27 20.44 38.77
C ALA A 652 -19.47 19.66 38.15
N ILE A 653 -19.25 18.48 37.62
CA ILE A 653 -20.30 17.60 37.08
C ILE A 653 -20.53 16.47 38.08
N PRO A 654 -21.79 16.03 38.37
CA PRO A 654 -22.05 14.95 39.29
C PRO A 654 -21.27 13.68 38.93
N HIS A 655 -20.68 13.02 39.94
CA HIS A 655 -19.77 11.88 39.75
C HIS A 655 -20.40 10.74 38.95
N ASP A 656 -21.68 10.39 39.28
CA ASP A 656 -22.41 9.32 38.58
C ASP A 656 -22.59 9.61 37.08
N ILE A 657 -22.65 10.88 36.67
CA ILE A 657 -22.74 11.30 35.28
C ILE A 657 -21.38 11.11 34.59
N VAL A 658 -20.30 11.49 35.27
CA VAL A 658 -18.93 11.34 34.71
C VAL A 658 -18.57 9.85 34.58
N GLU A 659 -18.88 9.03 35.60
CA GLU A 659 -18.67 7.56 35.56
C GLU A 659 -19.49 6.89 34.45
N GLY A 660 -20.67 7.40 34.16
CA GLY A 660 -21.53 6.91 33.11
C GLY A 660 -21.02 7.21 31.69
N GLY A 661 -19.93 7.99 31.59
CA GLY A 661 -19.17 8.22 30.36
C GLY A 661 -19.66 9.41 29.53
N PRO A 662 -18.98 9.66 28.39
CA PRO A 662 -19.16 10.86 27.57
C PRO A 662 -20.59 11.15 27.13
N SER A 663 -21.35 10.11 26.81
CA SER A 663 -22.75 10.25 26.37
C SER A 663 -23.65 10.82 27.46
N LEU A 664 -23.49 10.37 28.72
CA LEU A 664 -24.24 10.91 29.84
C LEU A 664 -23.81 12.34 30.18
N VAL A 665 -22.52 12.64 30.08
CA VAL A 665 -22.01 14.01 30.26
C VAL A 665 -22.65 14.96 29.26
N ILE A 666 -22.66 14.62 27.96
CA ILE A 666 -23.31 15.44 26.93
C ILE A 666 -24.81 15.58 27.19
N GLN A 667 -25.49 14.51 27.61
CA GLN A 667 -26.90 14.57 27.97
C GLN A 667 -27.14 15.49 29.17
N TYR A 668 -26.29 15.41 30.19
CA TYR A 668 -26.32 16.31 31.35
C TYR A 668 -26.18 17.80 30.94
N LEU A 669 -25.17 18.11 30.11
CA LEU A 669 -24.97 19.45 29.59
C LEU A 669 -26.18 19.98 28.80
N LYS A 670 -26.83 19.09 28.03
CA LYS A 670 -28.07 19.41 27.29
C LYS A 670 -29.24 19.73 28.22
N THR A 671 -29.40 18.98 29.30
CA THR A 671 -30.58 19.10 30.18
C THR A 671 -30.44 20.18 31.24
N GLN A 672 -29.22 20.44 31.70
CA GLN A 672 -28.95 21.45 32.77
C GLN A 672 -28.54 22.81 32.23
N GLY A 673 -28.16 22.89 30.95
CA GLY A 673 -27.73 24.14 30.33
C GLY A 673 -28.88 25.06 29.91
N PRO A 674 -28.59 26.34 29.64
CA PRO A 674 -29.59 27.36 29.27
C PRO A 674 -30.27 27.09 27.93
N TYR A 675 -29.75 26.13 27.14
CA TYR A 675 -30.22 25.76 25.78
C TYR A 675 -31.34 24.73 25.77
N ARG A 676 -31.80 24.27 26.95
CA ARG A 676 -32.85 23.25 27.09
C ARG A 676 -34.10 23.54 26.28
N ALA A 677 -34.54 24.81 26.26
CA ALA A 677 -35.76 25.24 25.55
C ALA A 677 -35.63 25.16 24.02
N ALA A 678 -34.45 25.44 23.48
CA ALA A 678 -34.21 25.42 22.01
C ALA A 678 -34.19 24.00 21.40
N MET A 679 -33.93 22.97 22.22
CA MET A 679 -33.81 21.57 21.75
C MET A 679 -35.17 20.84 21.59
N TYR A 680 -36.25 21.40 22.11
CA TYR A 680 -37.60 20.85 21.93
C TYR A 680 -38.35 21.45 20.72
N LEU A 681 -37.66 22.29 19.92
CA LEU A 681 -38.25 22.95 18.74
C LEU A 681 -37.81 22.34 17.40
N HIS A 682 -37.10 21.21 17.43
CA HIS A 682 -36.70 20.46 16.20
C HIS A 682 -37.14 19.00 16.26
#